data_d3506a83f87f82fa85bcb36240cb3e09
#
_entry.id   d3506a83f87f82fa85bcb36240cb3e09
#
_cell.length_a   1.000
_cell.length_b   1.000
_cell.length_c   1.000
_cell.angle_alpha   90.00
_cell.angle_beta   90.00
_cell.angle_gamma   90.00
#
_symmetry.space_group_name_H-M   'P 1'
#
loop_
_entity.id
_entity.type
_entity.pdbx_description
1 polymer ?
#
loop_
_entity_poly.entity_id
_entity_poly.type
_entity_poly.pdbx_seq_one_letter_code
_entity_poly.pdbx_strand_id
1 'polypeptide(L)'
;MPRKPAGVGAVGSAKARFFHPSAPIREQWPNTHGTVRLSGVRLTGKEPHDVNRREQLCYACEIPELPHRTFYIACSNFKVEESPTTPFPDELALSRNAPAGSTAEEQNRDRVLRTDAGNVARNINDTTEIEELRQQGITVDDDNDPAPENAVPQAAGQPDVGVWITPTICPRRADGCSNNKGTWRNHSWLQVSQMDELALFRMCFPEEWVIGSLIPATNRELGRMAPLTLSEFYVWLGCHFFMCCYEGVSDRRMWWSAKPVSIDRGAPFRLNEFMSSLRFKEVTAAMRYTNLDPPPFVDRFHDVREMIDAFNNHYAAQYIPSWLNCLDESMNSWMDKWAPGFMSVPRKPHPFGNEYHSIADGDDGKAIMWRIKLQEGKDRPKGADGKWAYPSEFEGTNAATGRKYTNTSTLMCEMTKPIHGTGKVVSMDSGFCVTVGILHLHDHGVYGQSLIKKRKYWPKFVPGDQIDRYFAGKELGTTKTLRQIIDGVQFNVHCTRDDRYVTKLMSSHGLLTEEDHTTYRQKSGGEWVSFKYSEPLSRHNKSKHWVDDVNNRRHDPIGLEDVWGTKWWPTRQFTFICSVAEANAVQSRARARKETPTPQLEFRRALALRMLRNRISHDGRIAGSPMTSRKRQRLSRGSPVLDHKLEVRPNYTGKWNTEKNTWNQISTQYAKTKCAGCKNLVRTYCRCNRQQSLCSQCFGVHMVTVNSTS
;
A
#
# COMPACT_ATOMS: atom_id res chain seq x y z
N MET A 1 -13.74 33.22 0.83
CA MET A 1 -13.64 34.06 2.07
C MET A 1 -12.88 33.23 3.11
N PRO A 2 -11.85 33.77 3.77
CA PRO A 2 -11.18 33.07 4.85
C PRO A 2 -12.18 32.74 5.95
N ARG A 3 -12.10 31.53 6.52
CA ARG A 3 -12.95 31.13 7.66
C ARG A 3 -12.60 32.01 8.84
N LYS A 4 -13.61 32.58 9.49
CA LYS A 4 -13.40 33.29 10.76
C LYS A 4 -12.79 32.34 11.77
N PRO A 5 -11.81 32.77 12.57
CA PRO A 5 -11.24 31.95 13.63
C PRO A 5 -12.31 31.61 14.68
N ALA A 6 -12.28 30.39 15.21
CA ALA A 6 -13.12 29.95 16.29
C ALA A 6 -12.35 30.08 17.61
N GLY A 7 -12.98 30.55 18.66
CA GLY A 7 -12.43 30.67 20.00
C GLY A 7 -13.50 30.54 21.06
N VAL A 8 -13.11 30.65 22.34
CA VAL A 8 -14.07 30.59 23.46
C VAL A 8 -15.11 31.69 23.31
N GLY A 9 -16.40 31.35 23.43
CA GLY A 9 -17.53 32.28 23.26
C GLY A 9 -17.97 32.45 21.80
N ALA A 10 -17.30 31.89 20.81
CA ALA A 10 -17.76 31.92 19.43
C ALA A 10 -19.13 31.24 19.29
N VAL A 11 -20.04 31.89 18.56
CA VAL A 11 -21.37 31.35 18.25
C VAL A 11 -21.43 30.99 16.75
N GLY A 12 -22.08 29.88 16.44
CA GLY A 12 -22.17 29.44 15.07
C GLY A 12 -23.09 28.24 14.84
N SER A 13 -22.97 27.64 13.68
CA SER A 13 -23.73 26.46 13.32
C SER A 13 -22.80 25.22 13.17
N ALA A 14 -23.33 24.07 13.50
CA ALA A 14 -22.62 22.84 13.44
C ALA A 14 -23.42 21.69 12.79
N LYS A 15 -22.72 20.74 12.19
CA LYS A 15 -23.29 19.43 11.82
C LYS A 15 -22.91 18.44 12.91
N ALA A 16 -23.89 17.88 13.60
CA ALA A 16 -23.68 16.89 14.65
C ALA A 16 -24.42 15.59 14.35
N ARG A 17 -23.85 14.47 14.79
CA ARG A 17 -24.48 13.17 14.77
C ARG A 17 -24.46 12.61 16.17
N PHE A 18 -25.64 12.39 16.74
CA PHE A 18 -25.75 11.83 18.07
C PHE A 18 -25.73 10.29 18.00
N PHE A 19 -24.78 9.69 18.71
CA PHE A 19 -24.71 8.25 18.91
C PHE A 19 -25.33 7.90 20.24
N HIS A 20 -26.34 7.04 20.26
CA HIS A 20 -27.10 6.66 21.46
C HIS A 20 -27.73 7.87 22.21
N PRO A 21 -28.58 8.63 21.55
CA PRO A 21 -29.13 9.83 22.13
C PRO A 21 -29.95 9.53 23.40
N SER A 22 -29.75 10.33 24.44
CA SER A 22 -30.56 10.31 25.65
C SER A 22 -32.00 10.73 25.36
N ALA A 23 -32.96 10.45 26.27
CA ALA A 23 -34.36 10.82 26.10
C ALA A 23 -34.57 12.29 25.70
N PRO A 24 -33.98 13.31 26.36
CA PRO A 24 -34.12 14.70 25.97
C PRO A 24 -33.64 15.02 24.55
N ILE A 25 -32.59 14.31 24.05
CA ILE A 25 -32.12 14.51 22.69
C ILE A 25 -33.11 13.90 21.68
N ARG A 26 -33.74 12.76 22.01
CA ARG A 26 -34.76 12.14 21.15
C ARG A 26 -36.05 12.95 21.07
N GLU A 27 -36.44 13.62 22.15
CA GLU A 27 -37.60 14.51 22.17
C GLU A 27 -37.36 15.74 21.28
N GLN A 28 -36.18 16.33 21.36
CA GLN A 28 -35.83 17.52 20.58
C GLN A 28 -35.58 17.20 19.09
N TRP A 29 -34.95 16.04 18.81
CA TRP A 29 -34.63 15.57 17.46
C TRP A 29 -35.05 14.12 17.26
N PRO A 30 -36.33 13.84 16.97
CA PRO A 30 -36.87 12.49 16.88
C PRO A 30 -36.26 11.64 15.75
N ASN A 31 -35.69 12.26 14.72
CA ASN A 31 -35.06 11.59 13.58
C ASN A 31 -33.52 11.51 13.70
N THR A 32 -33.01 11.04 14.82
CA THR A 32 -31.57 11.06 15.17
C THR A 32 -30.68 10.06 14.41
N HIS A 33 -31.20 9.32 13.43
CA HIS A 33 -30.37 8.41 12.61
C HIS A 33 -29.54 9.14 11.53
N GLY A 34 -29.64 10.45 11.44
CA GLY A 34 -28.94 11.30 10.48
C GLY A 34 -28.06 12.38 11.11
N THR A 35 -27.48 13.21 10.26
CA THR A 35 -26.73 14.40 10.66
C THR A 35 -27.73 15.53 10.93
N VAL A 36 -27.73 16.07 12.14
CA VAL A 36 -28.56 17.22 12.55
C VAL A 36 -27.75 18.50 12.33
N ARG A 37 -28.41 19.56 11.84
CA ARG A 37 -27.85 20.91 11.82
C ARG A 37 -28.27 21.64 13.10
N LEU A 38 -27.25 22.10 13.82
CA LEU A 38 -27.44 22.91 15.04
C LEU A 38 -27.10 24.35 14.72
N SER A 39 -27.89 25.30 15.25
CA SER A 39 -27.65 26.73 15.16
C SER A 39 -27.52 27.33 16.57
N GLY A 40 -26.88 28.47 16.68
CA GLY A 40 -26.67 29.13 17.98
C GLY A 40 -25.72 28.38 18.92
N VAL A 41 -24.91 27.45 18.39
CA VAL A 41 -23.95 26.67 19.18
C VAL A 41 -22.87 27.62 19.70
N ARG A 42 -22.68 27.67 21.03
CA ARG A 42 -21.65 28.48 21.70
C ARG A 42 -20.49 27.58 22.11
N LEU A 43 -19.28 27.95 21.74
CA LEU A 43 -18.08 27.21 22.11
C LEU A 43 -17.61 27.57 23.51
N THR A 44 -17.37 26.57 24.36
CA THR A 44 -16.90 26.74 25.75
C THR A 44 -15.47 26.27 25.96
N GLY A 45 -14.97 25.40 25.10
CA GLY A 45 -13.62 24.86 25.17
C GLY A 45 -13.20 24.14 23.88
N LYS A 46 -11.97 23.65 23.88
CA LYS A 46 -11.39 22.82 22.83
C LYS A 46 -10.56 21.74 23.50
N GLU A 47 -10.96 20.48 23.37
CA GLU A 47 -10.32 19.37 24.06
C GLU A 47 -10.44 18.08 23.26
N PRO A 48 -9.55 17.12 23.49
CA PRO A 48 -9.69 15.77 22.96
C PRO A 48 -10.95 15.11 23.53
N HIS A 49 -11.74 14.49 22.67
CA HIS A 49 -12.91 13.73 23.09
C HIS A 49 -13.02 12.42 22.33
N ASP A 50 -13.39 11.36 23.05
CA ASP A 50 -13.57 10.03 22.44
C ASP A 50 -14.85 9.98 21.61
N VAL A 51 -14.70 10.04 20.29
CA VAL A 51 -15.79 9.83 19.34
C VAL A 51 -15.57 8.49 18.66
N ASN A 52 -16.39 7.49 18.96
CA ASN A 52 -16.27 6.12 18.45
C ASN A 52 -14.96 5.41 18.85
N ARG A 53 -14.49 5.56 20.06
CA ARG A 53 -13.21 5.03 20.57
C ARG A 53 -11.97 5.60 19.85
N ARG A 54 -12.09 6.80 19.32
CA ARG A 54 -10.98 7.56 18.75
C ARG A 54 -10.95 8.91 19.42
N GLU A 55 -9.86 9.26 20.07
CA GLU A 55 -9.65 10.61 20.55
C GLU A 55 -9.59 11.54 19.34
N GLN A 56 -10.47 12.50 19.29
CA GLN A 56 -10.52 13.52 18.26
C GLN A 56 -10.58 14.88 18.91
N LEU A 57 -9.83 15.83 18.39
CA LEU A 57 -9.92 17.23 18.85
C LEU A 57 -11.29 17.80 18.52
N CYS A 58 -12.05 18.13 19.56
CA CYS A 58 -13.41 18.62 19.45
C CYS A 58 -13.56 19.97 20.15
N TYR A 59 -14.52 20.75 19.68
CA TYR A 59 -15.01 21.87 20.45
C TYR A 59 -15.99 21.36 21.50
N ALA A 60 -15.75 21.70 22.78
CA ALA A 60 -16.75 21.63 23.81
C ALA A 60 -17.70 22.81 23.60
N CYS A 61 -19.00 22.58 23.62
CA CYS A 61 -20.00 23.60 23.30
C CYS A 61 -21.31 23.40 24.05
N GLU A 62 -22.05 24.48 24.17
CA GLU A 62 -23.43 24.51 24.63
C GLU A 62 -24.39 24.75 23.47
N ILE A 63 -25.56 24.13 23.54
CA ILE A 63 -26.62 24.24 22.54
C ILE A 63 -27.81 24.92 23.21
N PRO A 64 -28.41 25.97 22.63
CA PRO A 64 -29.52 26.71 23.24
C PRO A 64 -30.70 25.85 23.68
N GLU A 65 -31.02 24.81 22.91
CA GLU A 65 -32.13 23.89 23.15
C GLU A 65 -31.90 22.94 24.33
N LEU A 66 -30.64 22.76 24.75
CA LEU A 66 -30.26 21.92 25.87
C LEU A 66 -29.23 22.64 26.77
N PRO A 67 -29.63 23.70 27.47
CA PRO A 67 -28.76 24.43 28.36
C PRO A 67 -28.27 23.52 29.50
N HIS A 68 -27.07 23.77 30.00
CA HIS A 68 -26.42 23.02 31.09
C HIS A 68 -25.87 21.61 30.68
N ARG A 69 -25.80 21.33 29.38
CA ARG A 69 -25.10 20.13 28.88
C ARG A 69 -23.96 20.52 27.96
N THR A 70 -22.80 19.94 28.21
CA THR A 70 -21.65 20.06 27.30
C THR A 70 -21.76 19.03 26.20
N PHE A 71 -21.65 19.47 24.97
CA PHE A 71 -21.58 18.63 23.76
C PHE A 71 -20.23 18.79 23.12
N TYR A 72 -19.79 17.75 22.40
CA TYR A 72 -18.52 17.74 21.70
C TYR A 72 -18.75 17.65 20.20
N ILE A 73 -18.22 18.61 19.47
CA ILE A 73 -18.36 18.72 18.01
C ILE A 73 -16.98 18.75 17.38
N ALA A 74 -16.71 17.88 16.40
CA ALA A 74 -15.45 17.91 15.67
C ALA A 74 -15.17 19.32 15.12
N CYS A 75 -13.95 19.80 15.31
CA CYS A 75 -13.57 21.17 14.93
C CYS A 75 -13.84 21.49 13.45
N SER A 76 -13.76 20.48 12.57
CA SER A 76 -14.07 20.59 11.14
C SER A 76 -15.57 20.83 10.84
N ASN A 77 -16.45 20.49 11.77
CA ASN A 77 -17.91 20.54 11.59
C ASN A 77 -18.55 21.83 12.09
N PHE A 78 -17.76 22.72 12.69
CA PHE A 78 -18.24 24.01 13.22
C PHE A 78 -18.00 25.14 12.23
N LYS A 79 -19.02 25.97 12.02
CA LYS A 79 -18.96 27.19 11.20
C LYS A 79 -19.25 28.39 12.07
N VAL A 80 -18.25 29.26 12.25
CA VAL A 80 -18.39 30.49 13.02
C VAL A 80 -19.32 31.45 12.30
N GLU A 81 -20.34 31.94 13.00
CA GLU A 81 -21.28 32.99 12.53
C GLU A 81 -20.97 34.31 13.22
N GLU A 82 -20.69 34.27 14.53
CA GLU A 82 -20.25 35.44 15.31
C GLU A 82 -18.77 35.27 15.70
N SER A 83 -18.05 36.39 15.71
CA SER A 83 -16.62 36.40 16.00
C SER A 83 -16.33 36.01 17.45
N PRO A 84 -15.30 35.17 17.69
CA PRO A 84 -14.89 34.82 19.04
C PRO A 84 -14.31 36.02 19.78
N THR A 85 -14.43 36.00 21.06
CA THR A 85 -13.90 37.02 21.95
C THR A 85 -12.51 36.70 22.47
N THR A 86 -12.17 35.41 22.57
CA THR A 86 -10.89 34.92 23.13
C THR A 86 -10.41 33.70 22.38
N PRO A 87 -9.14 33.63 21.93
CA PRO A 87 -8.56 32.41 21.35
C PRO A 87 -8.55 31.25 22.35
N PHE A 88 -8.53 30.01 21.84
CA PHE A 88 -8.31 28.87 22.72
C PHE A 88 -6.88 28.89 23.28
N PRO A 89 -6.64 28.29 24.48
CA PRO A 89 -5.34 28.31 25.13
C PRO A 89 -4.18 27.85 24.23
N ASP A 90 -4.41 26.85 23.39
CA ASP A 90 -3.41 26.30 22.44
C ASP A 90 -3.02 27.32 21.36
N GLU A 91 -3.96 28.15 20.91
CA GLU A 91 -3.71 29.20 19.92
C GLU A 91 -2.94 30.37 20.55
N LEU A 92 -3.12 30.63 21.85
CA LEU A 92 -2.33 31.57 22.62
C LEU A 92 -0.87 31.12 22.79
N ALA A 93 -0.64 29.82 22.96
CA ALA A 93 0.70 29.25 23.06
C ALA A 93 1.47 29.35 21.72
N LEU A 94 0.79 29.08 20.60
CA LEU A 94 1.36 29.24 19.26
C LEU A 94 1.70 30.71 18.92
N SER A 95 0.88 31.67 19.35
CA SER A 95 1.17 33.08 19.12
C SER A 95 2.32 33.62 19.97
N ARG A 96 2.61 33.03 21.13
CA ARG A 96 3.72 33.39 22.00
C ARG A 96 5.09 32.89 21.48
N ASN A 97 5.12 31.87 20.65
CA ASN A 97 6.31 31.29 20.07
C ASN A 97 6.66 31.86 18.69
N ALA A 98 5.92 32.84 18.20
CA ALA A 98 6.26 33.57 16.99
C ALA A 98 7.44 34.51 17.25
N PRO A 99 8.46 34.57 16.40
CA PRO A 99 9.55 35.54 16.57
C PRO A 99 9.00 36.95 16.64
N ALA A 100 9.42 37.74 17.64
CA ALA A 100 9.05 39.12 17.75
C ALA A 100 9.47 39.86 16.48
N GLY A 101 8.48 40.30 15.66
CA GLY A 101 8.70 41.05 14.42
C GLY A 101 8.16 40.38 13.14
N SER A 102 7.60 39.16 13.21
CA SER A 102 6.93 38.57 12.04
C SER A 102 5.56 39.23 11.81
N THR A 103 5.29 39.66 10.58
CA THR A 103 3.98 40.23 10.21
C THR A 103 2.93 39.13 10.06
N ALA A 104 1.64 39.50 10.21
CA ALA A 104 0.54 38.57 9.99
C ALA A 104 0.52 37.94 8.61
N GLU A 105 1.14 38.59 7.62
CA GLU A 105 1.34 38.07 6.27
C GLU A 105 2.40 36.97 6.20
N GLU A 106 3.49 37.07 6.95
CA GLU A 106 4.53 36.04 7.02
C GLU A 106 4.02 34.77 7.72
N GLN A 107 3.24 34.94 8.78
CA GLN A 107 2.56 33.83 9.47
C GLN A 107 1.54 33.12 8.57
N ASN A 108 0.84 33.87 7.70
CA ASN A 108 -0.10 33.33 6.74
C ASN A 108 0.61 32.66 5.54
N ARG A 109 1.79 33.14 5.14
CA ARG A 109 2.64 32.51 4.11
C ARG A 109 3.13 31.13 4.53
N ASP A 110 3.58 30.97 5.74
CA ASP A 110 4.00 29.67 6.28
C ASP A 110 2.81 28.68 6.37
N ARG A 111 1.60 29.19 6.61
CA ARG A 111 0.38 28.38 6.65
C ARG A 111 -0.08 27.95 5.25
N VAL A 112 0.01 28.82 4.25
CA VAL A 112 -0.37 28.50 2.85
C VAL A 112 0.62 27.54 2.20
N LEU A 113 1.92 27.69 2.47
CA LEU A 113 2.95 26.78 1.93
C LEU A 113 2.87 25.35 2.51
N ARG A 114 2.26 25.19 3.69
CA ARG A 114 1.97 23.88 4.28
C ARG A 114 0.71 23.23 3.71
N THR A 115 -0.20 24.01 3.11
CA THR A 115 -1.45 23.50 2.50
C THR A 115 -1.32 23.18 1.02
N ASP A 116 -0.39 23.79 0.29
CA ASP A 116 -0.19 23.55 -1.15
C ASP A 116 0.62 22.28 -1.47
N ALA A 117 1.15 21.61 -0.46
CA ALA A 117 1.84 20.32 -0.63
C ALA A 117 0.89 19.11 -0.66
N GLY A 118 -0.40 19.29 -0.95
CA GLY A 118 -1.35 18.20 -1.23
C GLY A 118 -1.52 17.12 -0.15
N ASN A 119 -0.81 17.22 0.97
CA ASN A 119 -0.88 16.34 2.12
C ASN A 119 -1.08 17.19 3.36
N VAL A 120 -2.25 17.11 3.96
CA VAL A 120 -2.45 17.49 5.35
C VAL A 120 -1.73 16.45 6.21
N ALA A 121 -0.41 16.46 6.19
CA ALA A 121 0.36 15.88 7.28
C ALA A 121 -0.03 16.71 8.51
N ARG A 122 -0.77 16.13 9.45
CA ARG A 122 -0.85 16.67 10.78
C ARG A 122 0.57 16.83 11.27
N ASN A 123 1.02 18.06 11.46
CA ASN A 123 2.24 18.34 12.19
C ASN A 123 2.01 17.88 13.64
N ILE A 124 2.28 16.62 13.92
CA ILE A 124 2.55 16.17 15.28
C ILE A 124 3.98 16.67 15.57
N ASN A 125 4.11 17.97 15.79
CA ASN A 125 5.33 18.60 16.29
C ASN A 125 5.25 18.75 17.81
N ASP A 126 4.32 18.08 18.45
CA ASP A 126 4.27 18.05 19.90
C ASP A 126 5.26 16.99 20.37
N THR A 127 6.41 17.45 20.85
CA THR A 127 7.42 16.60 21.50
C THR A 127 6.83 15.74 22.61
N THR A 128 5.74 16.17 23.21
CA THR A 128 5.00 15.47 24.27
C THR A 128 4.28 14.23 23.70
N GLU A 129 3.61 14.34 22.56
CA GLU A 129 2.89 13.21 21.95
C GLU A 129 3.87 12.14 21.40
N ILE A 130 5.00 12.57 20.86
CA ILE A 130 6.09 11.68 20.45
C ILE A 130 6.68 10.94 21.66
N GLU A 131 6.88 11.62 22.75
CA GLU A 131 7.41 11.05 23.97
C GLU A 131 6.42 10.07 24.62
N GLU A 132 5.14 10.38 24.61
CA GLU A 132 4.08 9.47 25.07
C GLU A 132 4.00 8.20 24.21
N LEU A 133 4.13 8.30 22.90
CA LEU A 133 4.18 7.15 22.00
C LEU A 133 5.42 6.28 22.28
N ARG A 134 6.57 6.90 22.57
CA ARG A 134 7.81 6.20 22.96
C ARG A 134 7.67 5.50 24.30
N GLN A 135 7.05 6.15 25.29
CA GLN A 135 6.77 5.55 26.61
C GLN A 135 5.82 4.35 26.50
N GLN A 136 4.89 4.37 25.55
CA GLN A 136 4.05 3.22 25.19
C GLN A 136 4.81 2.13 24.43
N GLY A 137 6.11 2.33 24.19
CA GLY A 137 6.97 1.40 23.49
C GLY A 137 6.72 1.33 21.97
N ILE A 138 6.10 2.34 21.40
CA ILE A 138 5.91 2.48 19.95
C ILE A 138 7.19 3.09 19.36
N THR A 139 7.71 2.48 18.30
CA THR A 139 8.81 3.07 17.54
C THR A 139 8.25 4.27 16.75
N VAL A 140 8.77 5.45 17.02
CA VAL A 140 8.42 6.68 16.29
C VAL A 140 9.60 7.09 15.45
N ASP A 141 9.44 7.08 14.13
CA ASP A 141 10.39 7.71 13.21
C ASP A 141 10.05 9.20 13.13
N ASP A 142 10.72 9.97 13.93
CA ASP A 142 10.69 11.42 13.82
C ASP A 142 11.99 11.91 13.18
N ASP A 143 11.87 13.02 12.46
CA ASP A 143 13.02 13.69 11.85
C ASP A 143 14.04 14.20 12.88
N ASN A 144 13.82 14.00 14.18
CA ASN A 144 14.66 14.42 15.30
C ASN A 144 15.46 13.29 15.95
N ASP A 145 15.36 12.07 15.45
CA ASP A 145 16.20 10.99 15.95
C ASP A 145 17.70 11.36 15.86
N PRO A 146 18.49 11.02 16.87
CA PRO A 146 19.91 11.28 16.84
C PRO A 146 20.51 10.68 15.57
N ALA A 147 21.38 11.44 14.92
CA ALA A 147 22.14 10.93 13.78
C ALA A 147 22.67 9.54 14.16
N PRO A 148 22.50 8.54 13.29
CA PRO A 148 23.06 7.23 13.58
C PRO A 148 24.50 7.44 14.05
N GLU A 149 24.90 6.84 15.15
CA GLU A 149 26.23 6.97 15.81
C GLU A 149 27.41 6.64 14.89
N ASN A 150 27.18 6.54 13.63
CA ASN A 150 27.94 5.91 12.57
C ASN A 150 28.47 6.89 11.52
N ALA A 151 28.64 8.14 11.85
CA ALA A 151 29.64 8.93 11.16
C ALA A 151 30.98 8.20 11.34
N VAL A 152 31.61 7.82 10.23
CA VAL A 152 32.94 7.18 10.26
C VAL A 152 33.80 7.92 11.27
N PRO A 153 34.30 7.28 12.36
CA PRO A 153 35.25 7.95 13.22
C PRO A 153 36.40 8.38 12.34
N GLN A 154 36.75 9.67 12.33
CA GLN A 154 38.00 10.10 11.75
C GLN A 154 39.11 9.27 12.40
N ALA A 155 39.87 8.54 11.60
CA ALA A 155 41.09 7.93 12.07
C ALA A 155 41.94 9.06 12.67
N ALA A 156 42.35 8.91 13.93
CA ALA A 156 43.16 9.88 14.61
C ALA A 156 44.42 10.14 13.76
N GLY A 157 44.56 11.36 13.19
CA GLY A 157 45.69 11.72 12.35
C GLY A 157 45.39 12.03 10.89
N GLN A 158 44.16 11.84 10.41
CA GLN A 158 43.83 12.33 9.06
C GLN A 158 43.60 13.85 9.09
N PRO A 159 44.21 14.60 8.13
CA PRO A 159 44.02 16.04 8.05
C PRO A 159 42.53 16.36 7.90
N ASP A 160 42.10 17.38 8.60
CA ASP A 160 40.79 17.97 8.49
C ASP A 160 40.39 18.11 7.03
N VAL A 161 39.28 17.41 6.69
CA VAL A 161 38.53 17.64 5.47
C VAL A 161 39.40 17.63 4.21
N GLY A 162 39.47 16.54 3.50
CA GLY A 162 40.06 16.49 2.17
C GLY A 162 39.56 17.67 1.32
N VAL A 163 40.45 18.26 0.57
CA VAL A 163 40.16 19.46 -0.25
C VAL A 163 39.11 19.12 -1.29
N TRP A 164 37.94 19.71 -1.19
CA TRP A 164 36.95 19.66 -2.22
C TRP A 164 37.35 20.55 -3.38
N ILE A 165 37.63 19.94 -4.53
CA ILE A 165 38.01 20.67 -5.75
C ILE A 165 36.79 20.75 -6.68
N THR A 166 36.69 21.87 -7.42
CA THR A 166 35.73 21.99 -8.51
C THR A 166 36.30 21.26 -9.72
N PRO A 167 35.69 20.17 -10.22
CA PRO A 167 36.18 19.52 -11.42
C PRO A 167 35.86 20.38 -12.65
N THR A 168 36.75 20.38 -13.60
CA THR A 168 36.47 20.99 -14.91
C THR A 168 35.43 20.17 -15.67
N ILE A 169 35.54 18.86 -15.56
CA ILE A 169 34.58 17.87 -16.08
C ILE A 169 34.50 16.73 -15.09
N CYS A 170 33.29 16.29 -14.75
CA CYS A 170 33.09 15.06 -14.02
C CYS A 170 32.98 13.91 -15.02
N PRO A 171 33.98 13.03 -15.15
CA PRO A 171 33.95 11.99 -16.16
C PRO A 171 32.78 11.04 -15.95
N ARG A 172 32.06 10.74 -17.03
CA ARG A 172 31.08 9.66 -17.05
C ARG A 172 31.82 8.35 -16.81
N ARG A 173 31.38 7.51 -15.90
CA ARG A 173 31.97 6.19 -15.74
C ARG A 173 31.66 5.32 -16.95
N ALA A 174 32.68 4.63 -17.43
CA ALA A 174 32.61 3.79 -18.62
C ALA A 174 32.04 2.37 -18.33
N ASP A 175 31.28 2.19 -17.25
CA ASP A 175 30.79 0.89 -16.81
C ASP A 175 29.56 0.38 -17.60
N GLY A 176 29.21 1.02 -18.71
CA GLY A 176 28.19 0.54 -19.65
C GLY A 176 26.76 0.49 -19.10
N CYS A 177 26.53 0.86 -17.84
CA CYS A 177 25.23 0.74 -17.19
C CYS A 177 24.26 1.88 -17.50
N SER A 178 24.73 2.98 -18.10
CA SER A 178 23.89 4.11 -18.47
C SER A 178 22.92 3.71 -19.58
N ASN A 179 21.60 3.81 -19.29
CA ASN A 179 20.47 3.63 -20.20
C ASN A 179 19.89 2.20 -20.30
N ASN A 180 20.31 1.25 -19.50
CA ASN A 180 19.61 -0.05 -19.44
C ASN A 180 18.22 0.12 -18.81
N LYS A 181 17.19 -0.16 -19.59
CA LYS A 181 15.78 -0.13 -19.12
C LYS A 181 15.45 -1.38 -18.34
N GLY A 182 14.53 -1.26 -17.38
CA GLY A 182 14.01 -2.42 -16.67
C GLY A 182 13.32 -3.41 -17.62
N THR A 183 13.51 -4.71 -17.41
CA THR A 183 12.93 -5.74 -18.27
C THR A 183 12.49 -6.97 -17.47
N TRP A 184 11.46 -7.65 -17.95
CA TRP A 184 11.06 -8.97 -17.47
C TRP A 184 11.88 -10.04 -18.17
N ARG A 185 12.46 -11.00 -17.43
CA ARG A 185 13.35 -12.02 -18.01
C ARG A 185 12.62 -12.96 -18.98
N ASN A 186 11.41 -13.36 -18.59
CA ASN A 186 10.64 -14.37 -19.32
C ASN A 186 9.58 -13.79 -20.26
N HIS A 187 9.47 -12.47 -20.33
CA HIS A 187 8.44 -11.80 -21.11
C HIS A 187 9.00 -10.55 -21.80
N SER A 188 8.93 -10.50 -23.12
CA SER A 188 9.22 -9.28 -23.85
C SER A 188 8.13 -8.22 -23.55
N TRP A 189 8.47 -6.95 -23.69
CA TRP A 189 7.47 -5.88 -23.51
C TRP A 189 6.29 -6.00 -24.49
N LEU A 190 6.49 -6.58 -25.67
CA LEU A 190 5.42 -6.89 -26.60
C LEU A 190 4.45 -7.92 -26.02
N GLN A 191 4.96 -9.01 -25.44
CA GLN A 191 4.12 -10.01 -24.76
C GLN A 191 3.37 -9.40 -23.58
N VAL A 192 4.07 -8.61 -22.73
CA VAL A 192 3.44 -7.88 -21.60
C VAL A 192 2.31 -6.98 -22.07
N SER A 193 2.46 -6.30 -23.22
CA SER A 193 1.43 -5.41 -23.77
C SER A 193 0.13 -6.13 -24.17
N GLN A 194 0.21 -7.44 -24.42
CA GLN A 194 -0.90 -8.31 -24.84
C GLN A 194 -1.54 -9.09 -23.70
N MET A 195 -0.91 -9.09 -22.51
CA MET A 195 -1.44 -9.78 -21.34
C MET A 195 -2.75 -9.15 -20.85
N ASP A 196 -3.64 -10.00 -20.40
CA ASP A 196 -4.80 -9.57 -19.63
C ASP A 196 -4.45 -9.25 -18.17
N GLU A 197 -5.39 -8.70 -17.41
CA GLU A 197 -5.15 -8.24 -16.04
C GLU A 197 -4.70 -9.37 -15.11
N LEU A 198 -5.24 -10.58 -15.28
CA LEU A 198 -4.85 -11.73 -14.44
C LEU A 198 -3.43 -12.21 -14.79
N ALA A 199 -3.10 -12.29 -16.07
CA ALA A 199 -1.76 -12.65 -16.49
C ALA A 199 -0.70 -11.65 -16.02
N LEU A 200 -1.01 -10.34 -16.10
CA LEU A 200 -0.15 -9.27 -15.58
C LEU A 200 0.01 -9.36 -14.05
N PHE A 201 -1.09 -9.59 -13.33
CA PHE A 201 -1.02 -9.75 -11.88
C PHE A 201 -0.18 -10.97 -11.49
N ARG A 202 -0.39 -12.13 -12.12
CA ARG A 202 0.40 -13.35 -11.90
C ARG A 202 1.88 -13.16 -12.21
N MET A 203 2.22 -12.40 -13.25
CA MET A 203 3.60 -12.05 -13.58
C MET A 203 4.27 -11.24 -12.44
N CYS A 204 3.50 -10.40 -11.72
CA CYS A 204 3.99 -9.55 -10.65
C CYS A 204 3.83 -10.15 -9.24
N PHE A 205 3.15 -11.30 -9.12
CA PHE A 205 2.78 -11.92 -7.85
C PHE A 205 3.54 -13.22 -7.64
N PRO A 206 4.05 -13.54 -6.44
CA PRO A 206 4.86 -14.75 -6.20
C PRO A 206 4.00 -16.02 -6.17
N GLU A 207 3.45 -16.41 -7.32
CA GLU A 207 2.54 -17.55 -7.46
C GLU A 207 3.17 -18.88 -7.08
N GLU A 208 4.47 -19.05 -7.30
CA GLU A 208 5.19 -20.29 -6.92
C GLU A 208 5.13 -20.53 -5.40
N TRP A 209 5.22 -19.47 -4.62
CA TRP A 209 5.01 -19.53 -3.16
C TRP A 209 3.56 -19.89 -2.81
N VAL A 210 2.58 -19.37 -3.52
CA VAL A 210 1.17 -19.74 -3.31
C VAL A 210 0.99 -21.23 -3.51
N ILE A 211 1.56 -21.80 -4.57
CA ILE A 211 1.47 -23.23 -4.89
C ILE A 211 2.26 -24.08 -3.89
N GLY A 212 3.51 -23.67 -3.58
CA GLY A 212 4.44 -24.47 -2.78
C GLY A 212 4.24 -24.35 -1.26
N SER A 213 3.69 -23.26 -0.77
CA SER A 213 3.61 -22.96 0.66
C SER A 213 2.22 -22.60 1.13
N LEU A 214 1.62 -21.53 0.59
CA LEU A 214 0.34 -21.01 1.09
C LEU A 214 -0.79 -22.05 0.98
N ILE A 215 -0.99 -22.65 -0.21
CA ILE A 215 -2.04 -23.65 -0.43
C ILE A 215 -1.81 -24.91 0.41
N PRO A 216 -0.62 -25.53 0.46
CA PRO A 216 -0.36 -26.66 1.34
C PRO A 216 -0.61 -26.36 2.82
N ALA A 217 -0.15 -25.21 3.33
CA ALA A 217 -0.37 -24.80 4.70
C ALA A 217 -1.86 -24.60 5.00
N THR A 218 -2.57 -23.91 4.12
CA THR A 218 -4.02 -23.70 4.24
C THR A 218 -4.78 -25.01 4.19
N ASN A 219 -4.35 -25.96 3.35
CA ASN A 219 -5.01 -27.28 3.24
C ASN A 219 -4.82 -28.13 4.50
N ARG A 220 -3.71 -28.01 5.20
CA ARG A 220 -3.55 -28.65 6.52
C ARG A 220 -4.60 -28.14 7.52
N GLU A 221 -4.84 -26.82 7.54
CA GLU A 221 -5.89 -26.24 8.40
C GLU A 221 -7.30 -26.59 7.97
N LEU A 222 -7.56 -26.70 6.67
CA LEU A 222 -8.84 -27.16 6.16
C LEU A 222 -9.15 -28.61 6.57
N GLY A 223 -8.13 -29.43 6.78
CA GLY A 223 -8.26 -30.79 7.30
C GLY A 223 -9.14 -31.69 6.44
N ARG A 224 -10.36 -32.01 6.95
CA ARG A 224 -11.34 -32.87 6.24
C ARG A 224 -12.21 -32.12 5.24
N MET A 225 -12.14 -30.80 5.20
CA MET A 225 -12.86 -29.99 4.21
C MET A 225 -12.21 -30.15 2.83
N ALA A 226 -12.95 -29.78 1.79
CA ALA A 226 -12.40 -29.81 0.44
C ALA A 226 -11.10 -29.00 0.35
N PRO A 227 -10.02 -29.55 -0.22
CA PRO A 227 -8.77 -28.83 -0.32
C PRO A 227 -8.91 -27.62 -1.23
N LEU A 228 -8.17 -26.55 -0.89
CA LEU A 228 -8.04 -25.36 -1.70
C LEU A 228 -7.17 -25.65 -2.91
N THR A 229 -7.65 -25.32 -4.11
CA THR A 229 -6.89 -25.39 -5.36
C THR A 229 -6.40 -24.00 -5.75
N LEU A 230 -5.43 -23.90 -6.65
CA LEU A 230 -4.96 -22.60 -7.17
C LEU A 230 -6.09 -21.82 -7.85
N SER A 231 -6.95 -22.48 -8.62
CA SER A 231 -8.12 -21.84 -9.22
C SER A 231 -9.07 -21.27 -8.16
N GLU A 232 -9.36 -22.04 -7.12
CA GLU A 232 -10.21 -21.59 -6.03
C GLU A 232 -9.57 -20.50 -5.17
N PHE A 233 -8.24 -20.54 -4.98
CA PHE A 233 -7.50 -19.45 -4.35
C PHE A 233 -7.70 -18.13 -5.09
N TYR A 234 -7.60 -18.14 -6.44
CA TYR A 234 -7.88 -16.94 -7.22
C TYR A 234 -9.34 -16.52 -7.17
N VAL A 235 -10.30 -17.44 -7.07
CA VAL A 235 -11.71 -17.08 -6.84
C VAL A 235 -11.87 -16.41 -5.47
N TRP A 236 -11.26 -16.95 -4.42
CA TRP A 236 -11.27 -16.36 -3.09
C TRP A 236 -10.62 -14.97 -3.07
N LEU A 237 -9.44 -14.83 -3.70
CA LEU A 237 -8.75 -13.56 -3.84
C LEU A 237 -9.59 -12.56 -4.66
N GLY A 238 -10.19 -13.01 -5.76
CA GLY A 238 -11.09 -12.22 -6.59
C GLY A 238 -12.32 -11.72 -5.85
N CYS A 239 -12.89 -12.51 -4.93
CA CYS A 239 -13.94 -12.02 -4.04
C CYS A 239 -13.47 -10.84 -3.19
N HIS A 240 -12.26 -10.91 -2.60
CA HIS A 240 -11.71 -9.81 -1.82
C HIS A 240 -11.44 -8.58 -2.69
N PHE A 241 -10.78 -8.74 -3.83
CA PHE A 241 -10.50 -7.64 -4.75
C PHE A 241 -11.78 -6.96 -5.22
N PHE A 242 -12.81 -7.75 -5.51
CA PHE A 242 -14.10 -7.23 -5.96
C PHE A 242 -14.81 -6.44 -4.84
N MET A 243 -14.80 -6.97 -3.61
CA MET A 243 -15.32 -6.24 -2.44
C MET A 243 -14.57 -4.91 -2.23
N CYS A 244 -13.26 -4.88 -2.46
CA CYS A 244 -12.44 -3.68 -2.33
C CYS A 244 -12.64 -2.65 -3.46
N CYS A 245 -13.45 -2.95 -4.47
CA CYS A 245 -13.84 -1.96 -5.48
C CYS A 245 -15.01 -1.07 -5.05
N TYR A 246 -15.61 -1.32 -3.89
CA TYR A 246 -16.82 -0.65 -3.45
C TYR A 246 -16.72 -0.23 -1.98
N GLU A 247 -16.63 1.07 -1.75
CA GLU A 247 -16.72 1.63 -0.42
C GLU A 247 -18.16 1.56 0.13
N GLY A 248 -18.30 1.55 1.44
CA GLY A 248 -19.57 1.66 2.12
C GLY A 248 -20.31 0.33 2.36
N VAL A 249 -19.86 -0.79 1.79
CA VAL A 249 -20.40 -2.12 2.14
C VAL A 249 -19.67 -2.66 3.36
N SER A 250 -20.03 -2.19 4.54
CA SER A 250 -19.38 -2.55 5.81
C SER A 250 -19.60 -4.00 6.25
N ASP A 251 -20.72 -4.61 5.87
CA ASP A 251 -21.06 -5.98 6.24
C ASP A 251 -20.81 -6.94 5.09
N ARG A 252 -19.77 -7.76 5.22
CA ARG A 252 -19.43 -8.80 4.22
C ARG A 252 -20.59 -9.73 3.88
N ARG A 253 -21.54 -9.96 4.82
CA ARG A 253 -22.69 -10.83 4.58
C ARG A 253 -23.58 -10.31 3.45
N MET A 254 -23.58 -9.02 3.20
CA MET A 254 -24.37 -8.40 2.13
C MET A 254 -23.97 -8.92 0.75
N TRP A 255 -22.70 -9.30 0.55
CA TRP A 255 -22.21 -9.85 -0.73
C TRP A 255 -22.77 -11.24 -1.06
N TRP A 256 -23.35 -11.93 -0.08
CA TRP A 256 -24.01 -13.23 -0.23
C TRP A 256 -25.50 -13.19 0.12
N SER A 257 -26.06 -12.05 0.46
CA SER A 257 -27.45 -11.92 0.84
C SER A 257 -28.39 -12.18 -0.33
N ALA A 258 -29.50 -12.89 -0.06
CA ALA A 258 -30.57 -13.09 -1.03
C ALA A 258 -31.47 -11.86 -1.18
N LYS A 259 -31.45 -10.93 -0.23
CA LYS A 259 -32.26 -9.71 -0.27
C LYS A 259 -31.78 -8.77 -1.36
N PRO A 260 -32.68 -8.07 -2.05
CA PRO A 260 -32.29 -7.04 -2.98
C PRO A 260 -31.50 -5.95 -2.25
N VAL A 261 -30.52 -5.39 -2.93
CA VAL A 261 -29.74 -4.26 -2.46
C VAL A 261 -30.67 -3.06 -2.32
N SER A 262 -30.73 -2.45 -1.14
CA SER A 262 -31.41 -1.16 -0.99
C SER A 262 -30.50 -0.04 -1.47
N ILE A 263 -31.09 1.10 -1.85
CA ILE A 263 -30.35 2.29 -2.32
C ILE A 263 -29.33 2.75 -1.28
N ASP A 264 -29.62 2.54 0.00
CA ASP A 264 -28.81 3.06 1.09
C ASP A 264 -27.76 2.07 1.62
N ARG A 265 -27.93 0.79 1.40
CA ARG A 265 -27.08 -0.26 1.99
C ARG A 265 -27.13 -1.54 1.19
N GLY A 266 -25.98 -2.13 0.92
CA GLY A 266 -25.85 -3.44 0.37
C GLY A 266 -24.79 -3.53 -0.72
N ALA A 267 -24.46 -4.76 -1.09
CA ALA A 267 -23.52 -5.02 -2.16
C ALA A 267 -24.22 -4.92 -3.53
N PRO A 268 -23.58 -4.33 -4.53
CA PRO A 268 -24.17 -4.19 -5.87
C PRO A 268 -24.35 -5.52 -6.60
N PHE A 269 -23.62 -6.56 -6.18
CA PHE A 269 -23.62 -7.88 -6.82
C PHE A 269 -23.58 -8.99 -5.77
N ARG A 270 -23.90 -10.22 -6.18
CA ARG A 270 -23.83 -11.40 -5.35
C ARG A 270 -22.67 -12.29 -5.77
N LEU A 271 -21.84 -12.65 -4.80
CA LEU A 271 -20.68 -13.52 -5.02
C LEU A 271 -21.01 -15.02 -4.97
N ASN A 272 -22.26 -15.39 -4.71
CA ASN A 272 -22.71 -16.79 -4.65
C ASN A 272 -22.48 -17.57 -5.95
N GLU A 273 -22.41 -16.88 -7.09
CA GLU A 273 -22.15 -17.52 -8.38
C GLU A 273 -20.71 -18.08 -8.49
N PHE A 274 -19.80 -17.52 -7.72
CA PHE A 274 -18.38 -17.86 -7.76
C PHE A 274 -17.96 -18.71 -6.58
N MET A 275 -18.38 -18.34 -5.36
CA MET A 275 -18.05 -19.06 -4.15
C MET A 275 -19.21 -18.91 -3.14
N SER A 276 -19.55 -19.99 -2.43
CA SER A 276 -20.54 -19.90 -1.36
C SER A 276 -20.00 -19.12 -0.15
N SER A 277 -20.90 -18.46 0.60
CA SER A 277 -20.50 -17.73 1.83
C SER A 277 -19.80 -18.64 2.85
N LEU A 278 -20.27 -19.90 2.96
CA LEU A 278 -19.66 -20.88 3.86
C LEU A 278 -18.22 -21.17 3.42
N ARG A 279 -18.03 -21.53 2.15
CA ARG A 279 -16.70 -21.84 1.62
C ARG A 279 -15.73 -20.67 1.71
N PHE A 280 -16.19 -19.47 1.43
CA PHE A 280 -15.41 -18.25 1.60
C PHE A 280 -14.91 -18.07 3.04
N LYS A 281 -15.78 -18.33 4.03
CA LYS A 281 -15.42 -18.27 5.45
C LYS A 281 -14.45 -19.38 5.85
N GLU A 282 -14.68 -20.61 5.38
CA GLU A 282 -13.80 -21.75 5.62
C GLU A 282 -12.36 -21.45 5.13
N VAL A 283 -12.22 -21.04 3.87
CA VAL A 283 -10.91 -20.68 3.31
C VAL A 283 -10.29 -19.50 4.05
N THR A 284 -11.08 -18.47 4.35
CA THR A 284 -10.56 -17.28 5.10
C THR A 284 -10.06 -17.64 6.50
N ALA A 285 -10.76 -18.53 7.20
CA ALA A 285 -10.37 -18.96 8.55
C ALA A 285 -9.15 -19.90 8.54
N ALA A 286 -9.05 -20.74 7.51
CA ALA A 286 -7.95 -21.68 7.34
C ALA A 286 -6.70 -21.08 6.73
N MET A 287 -6.75 -19.84 6.20
CA MET A 287 -5.64 -19.21 5.49
C MET A 287 -4.36 -19.20 6.34
N ARG A 288 -3.24 -19.64 5.77
CA ARG A 288 -1.89 -19.57 6.37
C ARG A 288 -0.90 -19.07 5.33
N TYR A 289 0.05 -18.27 5.77
CA TYR A 289 1.01 -17.62 4.87
C TYR A 289 2.42 -18.22 4.95
N THR A 290 2.62 -19.21 5.79
CA THR A 290 3.85 -19.99 5.85
C THR A 290 3.56 -21.47 5.98
N ASN A 291 4.41 -22.29 5.37
CA ASN A 291 4.41 -23.73 5.46
C ASN A 291 5.53 -24.26 6.36
N LEU A 292 6.35 -23.35 6.86
CA LEU A 292 7.49 -23.65 7.73
C LEU A 292 7.03 -23.90 9.17
N ASP A 293 7.73 -24.80 9.85
CA ASP A 293 7.55 -24.98 11.29
C ASP A 293 8.12 -23.79 12.06
N PRO A 294 7.50 -23.41 13.19
CA PRO A 294 8.02 -22.35 14.05
C PRO A 294 9.46 -22.64 14.51
N PRO A 295 10.36 -21.65 14.49
CA PRO A 295 11.73 -21.82 14.96
C PRO A 295 11.76 -22.07 16.48
N PRO A 296 12.88 -22.61 17.03
CA PRO A 296 13.03 -22.90 18.46
C PRO A 296 13.22 -21.65 19.34
N PHE A 297 12.95 -20.48 18.83
CA PHE A 297 12.97 -19.17 19.52
C PHE A 297 11.72 -18.37 19.15
N VAL A 298 11.44 -17.31 19.91
CA VAL A 298 10.28 -16.46 19.65
C VAL A 298 10.54 -15.58 18.44
N ASP A 299 9.83 -15.85 17.35
CA ASP A 299 9.82 -15.03 16.16
C ASP A 299 8.39 -14.53 15.87
N ARG A 300 8.13 -13.28 16.20
CA ARG A 300 6.82 -12.65 15.99
C ARG A 300 6.49 -12.42 14.50
N PHE A 301 7.50 -12.51 13.63
CA PHE A 301 7.37 -12.32 12.17
C PHE A 301 7.28 -13.65 11.41
N HIS A 302 7.35 -14.78 12.09
CA HIS A 302 7.39 -16.11 11.47
C HIS A 302 6.33 -16.28 10.36
N ASP A 303 5.09 -15.91 10.64
CA ASP A 303 3.96 -16.06 9.70
C ASP A 303 4.09 -15.25 8.40
N VAL A 304 5.00 -14.29 8.33
CA VAL A 304 5.13 -13.39 7.16
C VAL A 304 6.49 -13.45 6.48
N ARG A 305 7.51 -14.06 7.10
CA ARG A 305 8.87 -14.10 6.52
C ARG A 305 8.89 -14.75 5.15
N GLU A 306 8.36 -15.96 5.07
CA GLU A 306 8.35 -16.73 3.83
C GLU A 306 7.67 -15.97 2.69
N MET A 307 6.59 -15.24 2.98
CA MET A 307 5.87 -14.43 2.02
C MET A 307 6.70 -13.25 1.50
N ILE A 308 7.43 -12.55 2.39
CA ILE A 308 8.32 -11.44 2.02
C ILE A 308 9.50 -11.95 1.20
N ASP A 309 10.11 -13.06 1.62
CA ASP A 309 11.20 -13.69 0.89
C ASP A 309 10.75 -14.17 -0.49
N ALA A 310 9.54 -14.74 -0.58
CA ALA A 310 8.96 -15.17 -1.84
C ALA A 310 8.77 -14.00 -2.82
N PHE A 311 8.29 -12.84 -2.33
CA PHE A 311 8.20 -11.63 -3.15
C PHE A 311 9.58 -11.23 -3.68
N ASN A 312 10.58 -11.13 -2.80
CA ASN A 312 11.93 -10.72 -3.16
C ASN A 312 12.60 -11.72 -4.14
N ASN A 313 12.43 -13.01 -3.90
CA ASN A 313 12.98 -14.06 -4.75
C ASN A 313 12.30 -14.09 -6.12
N HIS A 314 10.98 -13.89 -6.16
CA HIS A 314 10.22 -13.80 -7.40
C HIS A 314 10.76 -12.66 -8.28
N TYR A 315 10.91 -11.45 -7.73
CA TYR A 315 11.44 -10.33 -8.52
C TYR A 315 12.92 -10.52 -8.89
N ALA A 316 13.74 -11.05 -8.00
CA ALA A 316 15.14 -11.35 -8.32
C ALA A 316 15.27 -12.34 -9.49
N ALA A 317 14.34 -13.32 -9.59
CA ALA A 317 14.31 -14.30 -10.66
C ALA A 317 13.68 -13.78 -11.96
N GLN A 318 12.65 -12.89 -11.87
CA GLN A 318 11.81 -12.53 -13.01
C GLN A 318 12.11 -11.14 -13.59
N TYR A 319 12.69 -10.23 -12.81
CA TYR A 319 12.82 -8.83 -13.19
C TYR A 319 14.29 -8.37 -13.14
N ILE A 320 14.73 -7.68 -14.18
CA ILE A 320 16.00 -6.97 -14.21
C ILE A 320 15.69 -5.48 -14.10
N PRO A 321 15.98 -4.83 -12.97
CA PRO A 321 15.71 -3.42 -12.81
C PRO A 321 16.58 -2.56 -13.74
N SER A 322 16.14 -1.34 -14.02
CA SER A 322 16.87 -0.36 -14.80
C SER A 322 18.18 0.05 -14.13
N TRP A 323 18.99 0.83 -14.83
CA TRP A 323 20.28 1.31 -14.32
C TRP A 323 20.14 2.24 -13.10
N LEU A 324 19.02 2.96 -12.98
CA LEU A 324 18.70 3.88 -11.88
C LEU A 324 17.53 3.32 -11.05
N ASN A 325 17.69 3.33 -9.74
CA ASN A 325 16.70 2.80 -8.80
C ASN A 325 16.47 3.82 -7.67
N CYS A 326 15.35 3.72 -6.99
CA CYS A 326 15.02 4.52 -5.81
C CYS A 326 14.85 3.60 -4.60
N LEU A 327 15.54 3.91 -3.49
CA LEU A 327 15.31 3.29 -2.18
C LEU A 327 14.61 4.32 -1.28
N ASP A 328 13.45 3.95 -0.74
CA ASP A 328 12.64 4.78 0.16
C ASP A 328 11.73 3.91 1.05
N GLU A 329 10.96 4.53 1.94
CA GLU A 329 10.05 3.86 2.87
C GLU A 329 8.62 3.76 2.31
N SER A 330 7.97 2.63 2.63
CA SER A 330 6.54 2.39 2.36
C SER A 330 5.82 2.05 3.65
N MET A 331 4.64 2.62 3.88
CA MET A 331 3.80 2.26 5.03
C MET A 331 2.72 1.25 4.63
N ASN A 332 2.53 0.25 5.48
CA ASN A 332 1.40 -0.67 5.46
C ASN A 332 0.51 -0.37 6.66
N SER A 333 -0.61 0.28 6.42
CA SER A 333 -1.50 0.82 7.46
C SER A 333 -2.07 -0.28 8.37
N TRP A 334 -1.89 -0.11 9.69
CA TRP A 334 -2.43 -1.01 10.71
C TRP A 334 -2.64 -0.24 12.01
N MET A 335 -3.71 -0.53 12.74
CA MET A 335 -4.09 0.25 13.93
C MET A 335 -3.87 -0.49 15.25
N ASP A 336 -3.40 -1.74 15.22
CA ASP A 336 -3.13 -2.49 16.42
C ASP A 336 -1.66 -2.33 16.84
N LYS A 337 -1.43 -1.55 17.90
CA LYS A 337 -0.11 -1.29 18.46
C LYS A 337 0.63 -2.52 18.98
N TRP A 338 -0.06 -3.63 19.17
CA TRP A 338 0.55 -4.88 19.62
C TRP A 338 1.07 -5.75 18.46
N ALA A 339 0.84 -5.35 17.22
CA ALA A 339 1.40 -6.05 16.08
C ALA A 339 2.94 -5.98 16.08
N PRO A 340 3.61 -7.04 15.59
CA PRO A 340 5.06 -7.03 15.46
C PRO A 340 5.52 -5.88 14.55
N GLY A 341 6.61 -5.20 14.93
CA GLY A 341 7.18 -4.11 14.14
C GLY A 341 6.26 -2.91 13.96
N PHE A 342 5.22 -2.75 14.81
CA PHE A 342 4.34 -1.60 14.76
C PHE A 342 5.11 -0.32 15.09
N MET A 343 4.89 0.70 14.26
CA MET A 343 5.51 2.00 14.46
C MET A 343 4.57 3.15 14.07
N SER A 344 4.95 4.35 14.44
CA SER A 344 4.30 5.59 14.06
C SER A 344 5.26 6.47 13.27
N VAL A 345 4.83 6.90 12.09
CA VAL A 345 5.57 7.84 11.22
C VAL A 345 4.66 9.03 10.93
N PRO A 346 4.62 10.03 11.82
CA PRO A 346 3.62 11.11 11.79
C PRO A 346 3.56 11.91 10.48
N ARG A 347 4.67 11.99 9.75
CA ARG A 347 4.77 12.70 8.46
C ARG A 347 4.10 11.99 7.29
N LYS A 348 3.84 10.66 7.40
CA LYS A 348 3.24 9.88 6.30
C LYS A 348 1.71 10.02 6.31
N PRO A 349 1.03 9.92 5.15
CA PRO A 349 -0.44 9.98 5.07
C PRO A 349 -1.15 8.91 5.92
N HIS A 350 -0.53 7.74 6.05
CA HIS A 350 -0.96 6.63 6.91
C HIS A 350 0.09 6.45 8.02
N PRO A 351 -0.02 7.19 9.14
CA PRO A 351 1.07 7.31 10.09
C PRO A 351 1.31 6.07 10.97
N PHE A 352 0.35 5.15 11.04
CA PHE A 352 0.41 3.98 11.93
C PHE A 352 0.44 2.68 11.14
N GLY A 353 1.33 1.77 11.50
CA GLY A 353 1.41 0.46 10.88
C GLY A 353 2.80 -0.14 10.89
N ASN A 354 3.12 -0.84 9.81
CA ASN A 354 4.44 -1.40 9.57
C ASN A 354 5.14 -0.61 8.46
N GLU A 355 6.40 -0.29 8.68
CA GLU A 355 7.25 0.28 7.66
C GLU A 355 7.95 -0.81 6.87
N TYR A 356 8.03 -0.59 5.58
CA TYR A 356 8.85 -1.35 4.66
C TYR A 356 9.87 -0.43 4.02
N HIS A 357 11.12 -0.86 3.97
CA HIS A 357 12.08 -0.28 3.03
C HIS A 357 11.84 -0.92 1.67
N SER A 358 11.79 -0.11 0.63
CA SER A 358 11.35 -0.52 -0.70
C SER A 358 12.30 0.01 -1.78
N ILE A 359 12.58 -0.82 -2.80
CA ILE A 359 13.29 -0.35 -3.99
C ILE A 359 12.37 -0.44 -5.20
N ALA A 360 12.32 0.66 -5.95
CA ALA A 360 11.61 0.74 -7.21
C ALA A 360 12.52 1.27 -8.33
N ASP A 361 12.25 0.86 -9.56
CA ASP A 361 12.73 1.51 -10.76
C ASP A 361 11.59 2.18 -11.51
N GLY A 362 11.85 3.23 -12.26
CA GLY A 362 10.82 4.01 -12.91
C GLY A 362 11.27 4.69 -14.20
N ASP A 363 12.08 4.01 -14.96
CA ASP A 363 12.77 4.56 -16.12
C ASP A 363 11.91 5.42 -17.06
N ASP A 364 10.65 5.09 -17.30
CA ASP A 364 9.71 5.86 -18.13
C ASP A 364 8.68 6.63 -17.28
N GLY A 365 8.97 6.94 -16.02
CA GLY A 365 8.00 7.52 -15.07
C GLY A 365 6.90 6.54 -14.65
N LYS A 366 7.11 5.24 -14.90
CA LYS A 366 6.21 4.15 -14.53
C LYS A 366 6.93 3.21 -13.59
N ALA A 367 6.81 3.48 -12.30
CA ALA A 367 7.60 2.81 -11.27
C ALA A 367 7.15 1.35 -11.04
N ILE A 368 8.13 0.45 -10.90
CA ILE A 368 7.94 -0.95 -10.52
C ILE A 368 8.74 -1.20 -9.25
N MET A 369 8.07 -1.54 -8.17
CA MET A 369 8.70 -1.92 -6.89
C MET A 369 9.09 -3.38 -6.95
N TRP A 370 10.39 -3.65 -6.83
CA TRP A 370 10.93 -4.99 -7.06
C TRP A 370 11.64 -5.59 -5.85
N ARG A 371 11.79 -4.84 -4.75
CA ARG A 371 12.35 -5.33 -3.51
C ARG A 371 11.74 -4.64 -2.31
N ILE A 372 11.50 -5.39 -1.25
CA ILE A 372 10.93 -4.90 0.00
C ILE A 372 11.63 -5.55 1.20
N LYS A 373 11.67 -4.85 2.32
CA LYS A 373 12.13 -5.38 3.61
C LYS A 373 11.29 -4.80 4.72
N LEU A 374 10.66 -5.64 5.51
CA LEU A 374 9.89 -5.24 6.68
C LEU A 374 10.85 -4.74 7.78
N GLN A 375 10.55 -3.57 8.35
CA GLN A 375 11.27 -3.04 9.48
C GLN A 375 10.82 -3.76 10.77
N GLU A 376 11.72 -4.54 11.36
CA GLU A 376 11.41 -5.35 12.55
C GLU A 376 11.59 -4.57 13.86
N GLY A 377 12.41 -3.52 13.84
CA GLY A 377 12.66 -2.66 14.99
C GLY A 377 13.09 -3.45 16.24
N LYS A 378 12.46 -3.13 17.36
CA LYS A 378 12.69 -3.78 18.65
C LYS A 378 12.24 -5.25 18.72
N ASP A 379 11.33 -5.64 17.83
CA ASP A 379 10.76 -7.00 17.77
C ASP A 379 11.64 -7.96 16.96
N ARG A 380 12.79 -7.53 16.45
CA ARG A 380 13.75 -8.39 15.75
C ARG A 380 14.14 -9.56 16.64
N PRO A 381 13.98 -10.82 16.18
CA PRO A 381 14.17 -11.99 17.04
C PRO A 381 15.63 -12.22 17.37
N LYS A 382 15.85 -12.73 18.59
CA LYS A 382 17.16 -13.14 19.09
C LYS A 382 17.17 -14.64 19.35
N GLY A 383 18.29 -15.27 19.05
CA GLY A 383 18.56 -16.65 19.44
C GLY A 383 18.82 -16.80 20.94
N ALA A 384 18.98 -18.03 21.38
CA ALA A 384 19.30 -18.36 22.79
C ALA A 384 20.63 -17.74 23.27
N ASP A 385 21.54 -17.44 22.35
CA ASP A 385 22.83 -16.78 22.62
C ASP A 385 22.71 -15.24 22.71
N GLY A 386 21.51 -14.68 22.62
CA GLY A 386 21.23 -13.25 22.67
C GLY A 386 21.59 -12.47 21.39
N LYS A 387 22.15 -13.13 20.38
CA LYS A 387 22.43 -12.54 19.08
C LYS A 387 21.19 -12.54 18.20
N TRP A 388 21.21 -11.75 17.13
CA TRP A 388 20.13 -11.76 16.15
C TRP A 388 19.97 -13.17 15.55
N ALA A 389 18.75 -13.68 15.57
CA ALA A 389 18.44 -15.04 15.07
C ALA A 389 18.63 -15.16 13.55
N TYR A 390 18.44 -14.05 12.83
CA TYR A 390 18.69 -13.95 11.39
C TYR A 390 19.72 -12.85 11.14
N PRO A 391 21.03 -13.17 11.31
CA PRO A 391 22.09 -12.20 11.06
C PRO A 391 22.18 -11.89 9.57
N SER A 392 22.49 -10.64 9.25
CA SER A 392 22.79 -10.24 7.89
C SER A 392 24.23 -10.64 7.52
N GLU A 393 24.46 -11.00 6.27
CA GLU A 393 25.82 -11.15 5.74
C GLU A 393 26.61 -9.82 5.72
N PHE A 394 25.89 -8.69 5.83
CA PHE A 394 26.45 -7.33 5.89
C PHE A 394 26.48 -6.81 7.33
N GLU A 395 26.77 -7.67 8.32
CA GLU A 395 27.01 -7.30 9.70
C GLU A 395 28.51 -7.42 10.06
N GLY A 396 28.93 -6.69 11.10
CA GLY A 396 30.33 -6.72 11.55
C GLY A 396 31.24 -5.87 10.67
N THR A 397 32.29 -6.45 10.10
CA THR A 397 33.31 -5.76 9.30
C THR A 397 33.42 -6.43 7.94
N ASN A 398 33.44 -5.61 6.88
CA ASN A 398 33.70 -6.07 5.53
C ASN A 398 35.14 -6.62 5.44
N ALA A 399 35.28 -7.91 5.19
CA ALA A 399 36.57 -8.58 5.15
C ALA A 399 37.51 -8.06 4.05
N ALA A 400 36.97 -7.57 2.94
CA ALA A 400 37.75 -7.07 1.81
C ALA A 400 38.33 -5.67 2.05
N THR A 401 37.59 -4.81 2.79
CA THR A 401 37.95 -3.40 2.95
C THR A 401 38.25 -2.99 4.39
N GLY A 402 37.97 -3.84 5.37
CA GLY A 402 38.13 -3.53 6.79
C GLY A 402 37.11 -2.51 7.33
N ARG A 403 36.12 -2.07 6.51
CA ARG A 403 35.11 -1.11 6.96
C ARG A 403 34.04 -1.81 7.79
N LYS A 404 33.65 -1.18 8.89
CA LYS A 404 32.55 -1.65 9.74
C LYS A 404 31.21 -1.31 9.10
N TYR A 405 30.31 -2.30 9.06
CA TYR A 405 28.92 -2.06 8.70
C TYR A 405 28.18 -1.36 9.83
N THR A 406 27.26 -0.48 9.47
CA THR A 406 26.32 0.19 10.36
C THR A 406 24.91 -0.31 10.03
N ASN A 407 23.93 -0.07 10.90
CA ASN A 407 22.55 -0.49 10.61
C ASN A 407 22.05 0.01 9.25
N THR A 408 22.29 1.29 8.94
CA THR A 408 21.89 1.87 7.66
C THR A 408 22.69 1.26 6.49
N SER A 409 24.00 1.07 6.62
CA SER A 409 24.77 0.46 5.53
C SER A 409 24.45 -1.02 5.31
N THR A 410 24.16 -1.77 6.38
CA THR A 410 23.65 -3.14 6.30
C THR A 410 22.34 -3.16 5.50
N LEU A 411 21.38 -2.31 5.87
CA LEU A 411 20.11 -2.19 5.16
C LEU A 411 20.32 -1.85 3.67
N MET A 412 21.16 -0.85 3.38
CA MET A 412 21.45 -0.45 1.99
C MET A 412 22.03 -1.62 1.17
N CYS A 413 22.98 -2.37 1.74
CA CYS A 413 23.60 -3.51 1.07
C CYS A 413 22.62 -4.69 0.89
N GLU A 414 21.80 -5.01 1.90
CA GLU A 414 20.78 -6.04 1.79
C GLU A 414 19.73 -5.72 0.72
N MET A 415 19.26 -4.47 0.71
CA MET A 415 18.27 -4.03 -0.27
C MET A 415 18.81 -4.07 -1.69
N THR A 416 20.06 -3.75 -1.89
CA THR A 416 20.70 -3.70 -3.21
C THR A 416 21.36 -5.02 -3.64
N LYS A 417 21.42 -6.03 -2.79
CA LYS A 417 22.10 -7.32 -3.06
C LYS A 417 21.84 -7.89 -4.45
N PRO A 418 20.59 -7.93 -5.00
CA PRO A 418 20.35 -8.49 -6.34
C PRO A 418 21.02 -7.73 -7.49
N ILE A 419 21.49 -6.52 -7.24
CA ILE A 419 22.14 -5.68 -8.25
C ILE A 419 23.63 -5.43 -7.96
N HIS A 420 24.22 -6.16 -7.01
CA HIS A 420 25.66 -6.09 -6.75
C HIS A 420 26.46 -6.46 -8.00
N GLY A 421 27.58 -5.79 -8.22
CA GLY A 421 28.46 -5.99 -9.38
C GLY A 421 27.92 -5.44 -10.71
N THR A 422 26.77 -4.77 -10.72
CA THR A 422 26.14 -4.33 -11.97
C THR A 422 26.42 -2.91 -12.37
N GLY A 423 27.06 -2.11 -11.53
CA GLY A 423 27.31 -0.68 -11.76
C GLY A 423 26.04 0.20 -11.74
N LYS A 424 24.90 -0.33 -11.28
CA LYS A 424 23.64 0.42 -11.19
C LYS A 424 23.72 1.50 -10.11
N VAL A 425 22.85 2.49 -10.23
CA VAL A 425 22.75 3.63 -9.30
C VAL A 425 21.50 3.49 -8.45
N VAL A 426 21.65 3.75 -7.16
CA VAL A 426 20.53 3.84 -6.21
C VAL A 426 20.40 5.26 -5.70
N SER A 427 19.28 5.89 -5.98
CA SER A 427 18.89 7.20 -5.49
C SER A 427 18.12 7.04 -4.19
N MET A 428 18.49 7.79 -3.17
CA MET A 428 17.98 7.61 -1.81
C MET A 428 17.60 8.97 -1.21
N ASP A 429 16.64 8.99 -0.30
CA ASP A 429 16.33 10.20 0.46
C ASP A 429 17.44 10.50 1.50
N SER A 430 17.32 11.64 2.13
CA SER A 430 18.32 12.18 3.06
C SER A 430 18.57 11.30 4.29
N GLY A 431 17.62 10.46 4.69
CA GLY A 431 17.80 9.47 5.76
C GLY A 431 18.89 8.44 5.47
N PHE A 432 19.13 8.15 4.20
CA PHE A 432 20.19 7.23 3.73
C PHE A 432 21.49 7.94 3.34
N CYS A 433 21.62 9.25 3.60
CA CYS A 433 22.83 10.01 3.26
C CYS A 433 23.98 9.72 4.24
N VAL A 434 24.44 8.48 4.25
CA VAL A 434 25.53 8.00 5.12
C VAL A 434 26.72 7.63 4.25
N THR A 435 27.83 8.37 4.42
CA THR A 435 29.04 8.19 3.60
C THR A 435 29.54 6.73 3.62
N VAL A 436 29.60 6.11 4.80
CA VAL A 436 30.02 4.71 4.93
C VAL A 436 29.09 3.75 4.19
N GLY A 437 27.79 4.04 4.15
CA GLY A 437 26.83 3.24 3.39
C GLY A 437 27.09 3.33 1.88
N ILE A 438 27.35 4.53 1.35
CA ILE A 438 27.67 4.73 -0.06
C ILE A 438 29.03 4.09 -0.42
N LEU A 439 30.00 4.10 0.49
CA LEU A 439 31.27 3.39 0.33
C LEU A 439 31.06 1.88 0.22
N HIS A 440 30.24 1.29 1.12
CA HIS A 440 29.90 -0.14 1.03
C HIS A 440 29.14 -0.49 -0.25
N LEU A 441 28.20 0.35 -0.70
CA LEU A 441 27.57 0.14 -2.00
C LEU A 441 28.60 0.13 -3.13
N HIS A 442 29.55 1.05 -3.10
CA HIS A 442 30.62 1.09 -4.09
C HIS A 442 31.51 -0.15 -4.04
N ASP A 443 31.86 -0.65 -2.84
CA ASP A 443 32.60 -1.91 -2.66
C ASP A 443 31.88 -3.10 -3.31
N HIS A 444 30.55 -3.06 -3.28
CA HIS A 444 29.70 -4.08 -3.93
C HIS A 444 29.35 -3.76 -5.39
N GLY A 445 30.03 -2.80 -6.02
CA GLY A 445 29.82 -2.46 -7.43
C GLY A 445 28.47 -1.82 -7.73
N VAL A 446 27.89 -1.09 -6.76
CA VAL A 446 26.68 -0.29 -6.87
C VAL A 446 27.01 1.15 -6.50
N TYR A 447 26.42 2.10 -7.18
CA TYR A 447 26.63 3.52 -6.89
C TYR A 447 25.44 4.09 -6.12
N GLY A 448 25.74 4.89 -5.11
CA GLY A 448 24.73 5.57 -4.30
C GLY A 448 24.71 7.07 -4.57
N GLN A 449 23.51 7.64 -4.58
CA GLN A 449 23.32 9.08 -4.52
C GLN A 449 22.23 9.44 -3.53
N SER A 450 22.40 10.51 -2.76
CA SER A 450 21.46 10.91 -1.72
C SER A 450 21.48 12.42 -1.50
N LEU A 451 20.31 13.00 -1.15
CA LEU A 451 20.20 14.41 -0.78
C LEU A 451 20.82 14.65 0.59
N ILE A 452 21.55 15.75 0.72
CA ILE A 452 22.04 16.26 1.99
C ILE A 452 21.06 17.35 2.45
N LYS A 453 20.07 17.03 3.30
CA LYS A 453 19.04 17.97 3.74
C LYS A 453 19.33 18.59 5.10
N LYS A 454 19.71 17.77 6.09
CA LYS A 454 19.78 18.19 7.49
C LYS A 454 21.23 18.27 7.97
N ARG A 455 21.57 19.33 8.70
CA ARG A 455 22.91 19.48 9.29
C ARG A 455 23.25 18.33 10.24
N LYS A 456 22.29 17.77 10.94
CA LYS A 456 22.43 16.65 11.85
C LYS A 456 22.97 15.37 11.15
N TYR A 457 22.54 15.13 9.91
CA TYR A 457 22.95 13.99 9.07
C TYR A 457 24.00 14.39 8.02
N TRP A 458 24.56 15.58 8.16
CA TRP A 458 25.51 16.07 7.19
C TRP A 458 26.77 15.22 7.19
N PRO A 459 27.20 14.70 6.03
CA PRO A 459 28.49 14.00 5.97
C PRO A 459 29.59 14.91 6.45
N LYS A 460 30.40 14.47 7.41
CA LYS A 460 31.44 15.28 8.05
C LYS A 460 32.45 15.88 7.06
N PHE A 461 32.57 15.25 5.89
CA PHE A 461 33.51 15.66 4.86
C PHE A 461 32.98 16.76 3.91
N VAL A 462 31.70 17.10 3.97
CA VAL A 462 31.10 18.12 3.09
C VAL A 462 31.17 19.49 3.76
N PRO A 463 31.84 20.48 3.15
CA PRO A 463 32.05 21.80 3.75
C PRO A 463 30.77 22.67 3.62
N GLY A 464 29.73 22.33 4.37
CA GLY A 464 28.40 22.93 4.26
C GLY A 464 28.37 24.45 4.37
N ASP A 465 29.07 25.00 5.36
CA ASP A 465 29.10 26.45 5.58
C ASP A 465 29.86 27.20 4.48
N GLN A 466 30.87 26.56 3.85
CA GLN A 466 31.56 27.14 2.69
C GLN A 466 30.67 27.10 1.45
N ILE A 467 29.90 26.01 1.26
CA ILE A 467 28.94 25.89 0.17
C ILE A 467 27.86 26.97 0.32
N ASP A 468 27.25 27.08 1.50
CA ASP A 468 26.17 28.05 1.74
C ASP A 468 26.66 29.50 1.56
N ARG A 469 27.89 29.82 2.02
CA ARG A 469 28.52 31.13 1.78
C ARG A 469 28.78 31.40 0.30
N TYR A 470 29.25 30.40 -0.46
CA TYR A 470 29.45 30.54 -1.91
C TYR A 470 28.17 30.88 -2.65
N PHE A 471 27.07 30.27 -2.26
CA PHE A 471 25.77 30.48 -2.90
C PHE A 471 24.99 31.68 -2.37
N ALA A 472 25.44 32.31 -1.30
CA ALA A 472 24.82 33.52 -0.79
C ALA A 472 24.84 34.64 -1.86
N GLY A 473 23.64 35.17 -2.20
CA GLY A 473 23.50 36.21 -3.23
C GLY A 473 23.67 35.75 -4.67
N LYS A 474 23.85 34.44 -4.94
CA LYS A 474 23.85 33.92 -6.30
C LYS A 474 22.44 33.76 -6.86
N GLU A 475 22.34 33.88 -8.19
CA GLU A 475 21.08 33.69 -8.91
C GLU A 475 20.54 32.26 -8.77
N LEU A 476 19.22 32.15 -8.89
CA LEU A 476 18.53 30.84 -8.96
C LEU A 476 19.11 30.01 -10.09
N GLY A 477 19.23 28.70 -9.86
CA GLY A 477 19.80 27.78 -10.84
C GLY A 477 21.31 27.82 -10.96
N THR A 478 22.02 28.72 -10.24
CA THR A 478 23.48 28.64 -10.16
C THR A 478 23.88 27.27 -9.63
N THR A 479 24.73 26.55 -10.36
CA THR A 479 25.21 25.22 -10.00
C THR A 479 26.72 25.22 -9.73
N LYS A 480 27.13 24.31 -8.84
CA LYS A 480 28.56 24.02 -8.61
C LYS A 480 28.70 22.58 -8.17
N THR A 481 29.58 21.83 -8.80
CA THR A 481 29.93 20.47 -8.39
C THR A 481 31.31 20.51 -7.69
N LEU A 482 31.39 19.83 -6.58
CA LEU A 482 32.63 19.62 -5.82
C LEU A 482 32.98 18.13 -5.90
N ARG A 483 34.27 17.83 -5.93
CA ARG A 483 34.80 16.46 -5.98
C ARG A 483 35.80 16.22 -4.86
N GLN A 484 35.73 15.04 -4.26
CA GLN A 484 36.71 14.55 -3.30
C GLN A 484 36.91 13.05 -3.48
N ILE A 485 38.08 12.53 -3.13
CA ILE A 485 38.31 11.08 -3.02
C ILE A 485 38.32 10.73 -1.54
N ILE A 486 37.44 9.80 -1.15
CA ILE A 486 37.30 9.30 0.21
C ILE A 486 37.52 7.79 0.14
N ASP A 487 38.50 7.26 0.85
CA ASP A 487 38.88 5.83 0.85
C ASP A 487 39.02 5.25 -0.57
N GLY A 488 39.64 5.99 -1.49
CA GLY A 488 39.85 5.60 -2.88
C GLY A 488 38.57 5.73 -3.77
N VAL A 489 37.43 6.10 -3.22
CA VAL A 489 36.17 6.29 -3.97
C VAL A 489 35.98 7.77 -4.27
N GLN A 490 35.72 8.09 -5.53
CA GLN A 490 35.36 9.45 -5.93
C GLN A 490 33.94 9.80 -5.52
N PHE A 491 33.80 10.86 -4.74
CA PHE A 491 32.53 11.48 -4.43
C PHE A 491 32.35 12.80 -5.16
N ASN A 492 31.15 13.07 -5.61
CA ASN A 492 30.72 14.35 -6.14
C ASN A 492 29.61 14.91 -5.29
N VAL A 493 29.64 16.22 -4.99
CA VAL A 493 28.55 16.95 -4.36
C VAL A 493 28.05 17.99 -5.36
N HIS A 494 26.85 17.71 -5.91
CA HIS A 494 26.21 18.61 -6.87
C HIS A 494 25.33 19.59 -6.09
N CYS A 495 25.67 20.87 -6.18
CA CYS A 495 24.99 21.95 -5.48
C CYS A 495 24.26 22.84 -6.47
N THR A 496 23.02 23.21 -6.17
CA THR A 496 22.24 24.15 -6.98
C THR A 496 21.52 25.14 -6.08
N ARG A 497 21.62 26.43 -6.40
CA ARG A 497 20.83 27.45 -5.71
C ARG A 497 19.36 27.33 -6.06
N ASP A 498 18.55 26.99 -5.09
CA ASP A 498 17.08 27.03 -5.15
C ASP A 498 16.58 28.31 -4.45
N ASP A 499 15.27 28.57 -4.46
CA ASP A 499 14.68 29.80 -3.94
C ASP A 499 15.09 30.10 -2.48
N ARG A 500 14.95 29.13 -1.60
CA ARG A 500 15.20 29.33 -0.15
C ARG A 500 16.46 28.66 0.37
N TYR A 501 17.01 27.72 -0.34
CA TYR A 501 18.12 26.90 0.11
C TYR A 501 19.04 26.48 -1.05
N VAL A 502 20.14 25.86 -0.71
CA VAL A 502 21.02 25.23 -1.67
C VAL A 502 20.77 23.72 -1.64
N THR A 503 20.20 23.19 -2.71
CA THR A 503 20.05 21.73 -2.86
C THR A 503 21.44 21.12 -3.03
N LYS A 504 21.74 20.08 -2.27
CA LYS A 504 23.02 19.38 -2.29
C LYS A 504 22.77 17.88 -2.45
N LEU A 505 23.34 17.30 -3.49
CA LEU A 505 23.27 15.87 -3.81
C LEU A 505 24.68 15.28 -3.73
N MET A 506 24.90 14.36 -2.80
CA MET A 506 26.13 13.56 -2.74
C MET A 506 25.97 12.31 -3.60
N SER A 507 26.98 12.01 -4.43
CA SER A 507 26.95 10.85 -5.33
C SER A 507 28.34 10.24 -5.46
N SER A 508 28.42 8.91 -5.43
CA SER A 508 29.61 8.16 -5.84
C SER A 508 29.61 7.82 -7.34
N HIS A 509 28.54 8.13 -8.07
CA HIS A 509 28.47 7.96 -9.51
C HIS A 509 29.07 9.18 -10.22
N GLY A 510 30.05 8.95 -11.05
CA GLY A 510 30.74 10.00 -11.79
C GLY A 510 29.95 10.44 -13.03
N LEU A 511 28.73 10.97 -12.83
CA LEU A 511 27.94 11.52 -13.93
C LEU A 511 28.51 12.85 -14.39
N LEU A 512 28.56 13.01 -15.67
CA LEU A 512 28.86 14.27 -16.34
C LEU A 512 27.71 15.22 -16.27
N THR A 513 28.02 16.49 -16.29
CA THR A 513 27.07 17.59 -16.14
C THR A 513 27.11 18.53 -17.33
N GLU A 514 27.46 18.05 -18.51
CA GLU A 514 27.42 18.88 -19.73
C GLU A 514 26.00 19.16 -20.19
N GLU A 515 25.05 18.28 -19.85
CA GLU A 515 23.64 18.45 -20.17
C GLU A 515 22.89 18.99 -18.98
N ASP A 516 22.43 20.22 -19.10
CA ASP A 516 21.55 20.85 -18.11
C ASP A 516 20.08 20.57 -18.44
N HIS A 517 19.34 20.16 -17.43
CA HIS A 517 17.91 19.94 -17.57
C HIS A 517 17.12 21.13 -17.06
N THR A 518 16.28 21.71 -17.92
CA THR A 518 15.38 22.79 -17.52
C THR A 518 14.34 22.28 -16.53
N THR A 519 14.12 23.03 -15.49
CA THR A 519 13.04 22.82 -14.53
C THR A 519 12.27 24.10 -14.28
N TYR A 520 11.04 23.96 -13.84
CA TYR A 520 10.19 25.09 -13.45
C TYR A 520 9.92 25.01 -11.98
N ARG A 521 10.05 26.12 -11.29
CA ARG A 521 9.80 26.26 -9.86
C ARG A 521 8.92 27.46 -9.61
N GLN A 522 8.00 27.33 -8.69
CA GLN A 522 7.25 28.45 -8.16
C GLN A 522 8.04 29.06 -6.99
N LYS A 523 8.38 30.33 -7.09
CA LYS A 523 8.96 31.06 -5.97
C LYS A 523 7.95 31.21 -4.84
N SER A 524 8.45 31.51 -3.65
CA SER A 524 7.63 31.80 -2.47
C SER A 524 6.62 32.94 -2.67
N GLY A 525 6.86 33.82 -3.67
CA GLY A 525 5.94 34.88 -4.07
C GLY A 525 4.87 34.48 -5.09
N GLY A 526 4.79 33.20 -5.52
CA GLY A 526 3.82 32.72 -6.50
C GLY A 526 4.28 32.84 -7.97
N GLU A 527 5.41 33.46 -8.24
CA GLU A 527 5.98 33.58 -9.58
C GLU A 527 6.62 32.27 -10.03
N TRP A 528 6.35 31.86 -11.27
CA TRP A 528 7.02 30.72 -11.89
C TRP A 528 8.34 31.14 -12.53
N VAL A 529 9.41 30.45 -12.14
CA VAL A 529 10.76 30.69 -12.66
C VAL A 529 11.31 29.43 -13.27
N SER A 530 11.92 29.53 -14.44
CA SER A 530 12.63 28.43 -15.04
C SER A 530 14.14 28.58 -14.78
N PHE A 531 14.80 27.49 -14.42
CA PHE A 531 16.24 27.42 -14.32
C PHE A 531 16.72 26.00 -14.61
N LYS A 532 18.02 25.82 -14.73
CA LYS A 532 18.60 24.55 -15.08
C LYS A 532 19.14 23.84 -13.86
N TYR A 533 18.83 22.56 -13.74
CA TYR A 533 19.54 21.66 -12.84
C TYR A 533 20.67 20.96 -13.58
N SER A 534 21.74 20.60 -12.84
CA SER A 534 22.69 19.60 -13.34
C SER A 534 21.99 18.26 -13.58
N GLU A 535 22.45 17.49 -14.55
CA GLU A 535 21.88 16.19 -14.90
C GLU A 535 21.71 15.27 -13.67
N PRO A 536 22.71 15.07 -12.77
CA PRO A 536 22.55 14.20 -11.60
C PRO A 536 21.42 14.64 -10.69
N LEU A 537 21.29 15.95 -10.46
CA LEU A 537 20.22 16.48 -9.61
C LEU A 537 18.85 16.34 -10.27
N SER A 538 18.74 16.57 -11.58
CA SER A 538 17.52 16.35 -12.34
C SER A 538 17.08 14.89 -12.29
N ARG A 539 18.01 13.96 -12.46
CA ARG A 539 17.74 12.51 -12.38
C ARG A 539 17.32 12.10 -10.99
N HIS A 540 17.99 12.59 -9.95
CA HIS A 540 17.60 12.37 -8.57
C HIS A 540 16.15 12.87 -8.33
N ASN A 541 15.83 14.07 -8.76
CA ASN A 541 14.49 14.64 -8.61
C ASN A 541 13.41 13.83 -9.33
N LYS A 542 13.72 13.19 -10.44
CA LYS A 542 12.80 12.28 -11.13
C LYS A 542 12.67 10.93 -10.41
N SER A 543 13.78 10.38 -9.92
CA SER A 543 13.79 9.03 -9.34
C SER A 543 13.31 8.96 -7.90
N LYS A 544 13.52 10.01 -7.09
CA LYS A 544 13.17 10.01 -5.66
C LYS A 544 11.70 9.76 -5.34
N HIS A 545 10.82 9.90 -6.32
CA HIS A 545 9.38 9.69 -6.15
C HIS A 545 8.91 8.30 -6.58
N TRP A 546 9.78 7.42 -7.10
CA TRP A 546 9.33 6.17 -7.68
C TRP A 546 8.70 5.20 -6.66
N VAL A 547 9.23 5.15 -5.45
CA VAL A 547 8.59 4.38 -4.36
C VAL A 547 7.29 5.04 -3.96
N ASP A 548 7.27 6.36 -3.81
CA ASP A 548 6.05 7.12 -3.50
C ASP A 548 4.98 6.97 -4.60
N ASP A 549 5.37 6.93 -5.87
CA ASP A 549 4.44 6.71 -6.99
C ASP A 549 3.74 5.35 -6.90
N VAL A 550 4.47 4.30 -6.51
CA VAL A 550 3.85 2.98 -6.25
C VAL A 550 2.96 3.05 -5.02
N ASN A 551 3.39 3.70 -3.94
CA ASN A 551 2.61 3.87 -2.73
C ASN A 551 1.32 4.64 -2.98
N ASN A 552 1.39 5.77 -3.68
CA ASN A 552 0.21 6.55 -4.06
C ASN A 552 -0.77 5.73 -4.88
N ARG A 553 -0.27 4.95 -5.84
CA ARG A 553 -1.10 4.09 -6.68
C ARG A 553 -1.79 2.97 -5.89
N ARG A 554 -1.12 2.39 -4.89
CA ARG A 554 -1.72 1.38 -4.00
C ARG A 554 -2.96 1.91 -3.27
N HIS A 555 -3.00 3.21 -2.98
CA HIS A 555 -4.06 3.86 -2.20
C HIS A 555 -5.07 4.67 -3.05
N ASP A 556 -4.83 4.90 -4.35
CA ASP A 556 -5.68 5.73 -5.19
C ASP A 556 -6.65 4.91 -6.06
N PRO A 557 -7.94 5.24 -6.08
CA PRO A 557 -8.70 6.07 -5.12
C PRO A 557 -9.08 5.30 -3.86
N ILE A 558 -8.97 3.95 -3.88
CA ILE A 558 -9.35 3.03 -2.81
C ILE A 558 -8.25 2.00 -2.63
N GLY A 559 -7.53 2.05 -1.50
CA GLY A 559 -6.49 1.07 -1.19
C GLY A 559 -7.07 -0.30 -0.83
N LEU A 560 -6.43 -1.38 -1.28
CA LEU A 560 -6.77 -2.73 -0.79
C LEU A 560 -6.65 -2.81 0.73
N GLU A 561 -5.60 -2.21 1.28
CA GLU A 561 -5.30 -2.18 2.70
C GLU A 561 -6.37 -1.42 3.50
N ASP A 562 -7.00 -0.41 2.91
CA ASP A 562 -7.98 0.42 3.59
C ASP A 562 -9.35 -0.27 3.70
N VAL A 563 -9.74 -1.04 2.69
CA VAL A 563 -11.05 -1.66 2.58
C VAL A 563 -11.05 -3.15 2.97
N TRP A 564 -9.96 -3.87 2.75
CA TRP A 564 -9.86 -5.28 3.16
C TRP A 564 -9.79 -5.41 4.67
N GLY A 565 -10.94 -5.47 5.32
CA GLY A 565 -11.04 -5.64 6.76
C GLY A 565 -10.49 -6.98 7.22
N THR A 566 -9.50 -6.97 8.10
CA THR A 566 -8.96 -8.14 8.77
C THR A 566 -8.63 -7.81 10.23
N LYS A 567 -8.69 -8.83 11.10
CA LYS A 567 -8.21 -8.75 12.48
C LYS A 567 -6.90 -9.50 12.67
N TRP A 568 -6.41 -10.15 11.65
CA TRP A 568 -5.20 -10.94 11.69
C TRP A 568 -4.07 -10.22 10.95
N TRP A 569 -3.03 -9.86 11.68
CA TRP A 569 -1.92 -9.06 11.19
C TRP A 569 -1.21 -9.66 9.95
N PRO A 570 -0.93 -10.97 9.86
CA PRO A 570 -0.32 -11.54 8.65
C PRO A 570 -1.14 -11.33 7.38
N THR A 571 -2.48 -11.34 7.48
CA THR A 571 -3.35 -11.00 6.35
C THR A 571 -3.14 -9.55 5.91
N ARG A 572 -2.87 -8.63 6.83
CA ARG A 572 -2.56 -7.24 6.48
C ARG A 572 -1.26 -7.16 5.67
N GLN A 573 -0.23 -7.92 6.04
CA GLN A 573 1.00 -8.00 5.27
C GLN A 573 0.77 -8.62 3.88
N PHE A 574 -0.09 -9.62 3.79
CA PHE A 574 -0.51 -10.20 2.51
C PHE A 574 -1.22 -9.18 1.61
N THR A 575 -2.09 -8.30 2.18
CA THR A 575 -2.73 -7.24 1.38
C THR A 575 -1.73 -6.23 0.82
N PHE A 576 -0.63 -5.96 1.53
CA PHE A 576 0.47 -5.14 1.03
C PHE A 576 1.12 -5.77 -0.20
N ILE A 577 1.48 -7.06 -0.14
CA ILE A 577 2.05 -7.78 -1.27
C ILE A 577 1.09 -7.77 -2.49
N CYS A 578 -0.20 -8.01 -2.24
CA CYS A 578 -1.22 -7.97 -3.30
C CYS A 578 -1.34 -6.57 -3.93
N SER A 579 -1.32 -5.51 -3.12
CA SER A 579 -1.45 -4.14 -3.61
C SER A 579 -0.22 -3.69 -4.40
N VAL A 580 0.98 -4.10 -3.99
CA VAL A 580 2.21 -3.86 -4.76
C VAL A 580 2.18 -4.63 -6.09
N ALA A 581 1.78 -5.90 -6.08
CA ALA A 581 1.67 -6.69 -7.32
C ALA A 581 0.65 -6.08 -8.30
N GLU A 582 -0.49 -5.60 -7.79
CA GLU A 582 -1.50 -4.91 -8.58
C GLU A 582 -0.95 -3.61 -9.20
N ALA A 583 -0.29 -2.76 -8.39
CA ALA A 583 0.31 -1.52 -8.86
C ALA A 583 1.38 -1.78 -9.92
N ASN A 584 2.26 -2.76 -9.69
CA ASN A 584 3.29 -3.17 -10.64
C ASN A 584 2.71 -3.73 -11.94
N ALA A 585 1.59 -4.46 -11.90
CA ALA A 585 0.89 -4.98 -13.08
C ALA A 585 0.37 -3.84 -13.97
N VAL A 586 -0.27 -2.82 -13.36
CA VAL A 586 -0.74 -1.61 -14.06
C VAL A 586 0.42 -0.87 -14.70
N GLN A 587 1.50 -0.66 -13.95
CA GLN A 587 2.69 0.05 -14.43
C GLN A 587 3.41 -0.72 -15.55
N SER A 588 3.52 -2.05 -15.42
CA SER A 588 4.11 -2.90 -16.46
C SER A 588 3.35 -2.82 -17.77
N ARG A 589 2.01 -2.86 -17.72
CA ARG A 589 1.17 -2.69 -18.91
C ARG A 589 1.36 -1.31 -19.55
N ALA A 590 1.33 -0.26 -18.75
CA ALA A 590 1.49 1.11 -19.22
C ALA A 590 2.88 1.34 -19.82
N ARG A 591 3.93 0.75 -19.24
CA ARG A 591 5.30 0.77 -19.77
C ARG A 591 5.36 0.05 -21.12
N ALA A 592 4.78 -1.15 -21.20
CA ALA A 592 4.76 -1.97 -22.41
C ALA A 592 4.02 -1.31 -23.58
N ARG A 593 2.92 -0.65 -23.29
CA ARG A 593 2.10 0.04 -24.29
C ARG A 593 2.52 1.48 -24.56
N LYS A 594 3.43 2.03 -23.74
CA LYS A 594 3.86 3.45 -23.77
C LYS A 594 2.69 4.42 -23.60
N GLU A 595 1.74 4.06 -22.76
CA GLU A 595 0.52 4.83 -22.49
C GLU A 595 0.45 5.30 -21.03
N THR A 596 -0.50 6.18 -20.73
CA THR A 596 -0.83 6.56 -19.36
C THR A 596 -1.35 5.32 -18.60
N PRO A 597 -0.92 5.07 -17.36
CA PRO A 597 -1.43 3.95 -16.58
C PRO A 597 -2.95 4.03 -16.42
N THR A 598 -3.63 2.91 -16.64
CA THR A 598 -5.07 2.77 -16.38
C THR A 598 -5.37 3.14 -14.92
N PRO A 599 -6.49 3.81 -14.61
CA PRO A 599 -6.91 4.04 -13.24
C PRO A 599 -6.94 2.74 -12.42
N GLN A 600 -6.38 2.76 -11.23
CA GLN A 600 -6.18 1.55 -10.41
C GLN A 600 -7.50 0.80 -10.15
N LEU A 601 -8.57 1.52 -9.84
CA LEU A 601 -9.88 0.94 -9.58
C LEU A 601 -10.49 0.24 -10.81
N GLU A 602 -10.27 0.79 -12.00
CA GLU A 602 -10.72 0.17 -13.26
C GLU A 602 -9.97 -1.13 -13.52
N PHE A 603 -8.65 -1.11 -13.36
CA PHE A 603 -7.83 -2.32 -13.47
C PHE A 603 -8.25 -3.37 -12.45
N ARG A 604 -8.46 -2.97 -11.18
CA ARG A 604 -8.89 -3.87 -10.09
C ARG A 604 -10.22 -4.55 -10.40
N ARG A 605 -11.20 -3.82 -10.93
CA ARG A 605 -12.49 -4.39 -11.34
C ARG A 605 -12.32 -5.46 -12.42
N ALA A 606 -11.53 -5.16 -13.44
CA ALA A 606 -11.24 -6.11 -14.51
C ALA A 606 -10.48 -7.32 -13.99
N LEU A 607 -9.45 -7.11 -13.17
CA LEU A 607 -8.65 -8.16 -12.53
C LEU A 607 -9.53 -9.07 -11.65
N ALA A 608 -10.34 -8.49 -10.78
CA ALA A 608 -11.24 -9.24 -9.90
C ALA A 608 -12.21 -10.13 -10.71
N LEU A 609 -12.79 -9.62 -11.78
CA LEU A 609 -13.67 -10.41 -12.67
C LEU A 609 -12.92 -11.56 -13.35
N ARG A 610 -11.66 -11.35 -13.74
CA ARG A 610 -10.83 -12.43 -14.31
C ARG A 610 -10.44 -13.47 -13.27
N MET A 611 -10.12 -13.04 -12.05
CA MET A 611 -9.88 -13.95 -10.92
C MET A 611 -11.13 -14.81 -10.62
N LEU A 612 -12.31 -14.20 -10.54
CA LEU A 612 -13.57 -14.88 -10.27
C LEU A 612 -13.94 -15.87 -11.37
N ARG A 613 -13.57 -15.62 -12.61
CA ARG A 613 -13.87 -16.42 -13.80
C ARG A 613 -12.66 -17.18 -14.34
N ASN A 614 -11.60 -17.31 -13.51
CA ASN A 614 -10.38 -17.93 -13.96
C ASN A 614 -10.60 -19.38 -14.42
N ARG A 615 -9.72 -19.85 -15.32
CA ARG A 615 -9.71 -21.22 -15.86
C ARG A 615 -8.37 -21.87 -15.61
N ILE A 616 -7.77 -21.59 -14.46
CA ILE A 616 -6.47 -22.16 -14.10
C ILE A 616 -6.67 -23.63 -13.81
N SER A 617 -5.93 -24.49 -14.50
CA SER A 617 -5.93 -25.93 -14.27
C SER A 617 -5.14 -26.30 -13.00
N HIS A 618 -5.26 -27.55 -12.55
CA HIS A 618 -4.56 -28.07 -11.37
C HIS A 618 -3.02 -27.91 -11.45
N ASP A 619 -2.47 -27.87 -12.65
CA ASP A 619 -1.04 -27.69 -12.93
C ASP A 619 -0.63 -26.22 -13.13
N GLY A 620 -1.49 -25.26 -12.78
CA GLY A 620 -1.20 -23.83 -12.84
C GLY A 620 -1.27 -23.21 -14.24
N ARG A 621 -1.56 -24.00 -15.27
CA ARG A 621 -1.70 -23.49 -16.64
C ARG A 621 -3.09 -22.92 -16.88
N ILE A 622 -3.20 -21.80 -17.60
CA ILE A 622 -4.50 -21.29 -18.05
C ILE A 622 -5.00 -22.24 -19.14
N ALA A 623 -6.08 -22.95 -18.87
CA ALA A 623 -6.73 -23.78 -19.88
C ALA A 623 -7.19 -22.85 -21.04
N GLY A 624 -6.63 -23.11 -22.22
CA GLY A 624 -6.58 -22.29 -23.42
C GLY A 624 -7.67 -21.25 -23.67
N SER A 625 -7.35 -20.26 -24.47
CA SER A 625 -8.20 -19.11 -24.82
C SER A 625 -9.66 -19.47 -25.07
N PRO A 626 -10.61 -18.66 -24.60
CA PRO A 626 -12.03 -18.91 -24.87
C PRO A 626 -12.26 -19.01 -26.36
N MET A 627 -12.81 -20.12 -26.82
CA MET A 627 -13.28 -20.24 -28.21
C MET A 627 -14.16 -19.06 -28.51
N THR A 628 -13.73 -18.22 -29.46
CA THR A 628 -14.52 -17.10 -29.96
C THR A 628 -15.93 -17.54 -30.28
N SER A 629 -16.92 -16.71 -30.02
CA SER A 629 -18.35 -16.95 -30.15
C SER A 629 -18.78 -17.54 -31.53
N ARG A 630 -17.94 -17.41 -32.54
CA ARG A 630 -18.20 -17.99 -33.88
C ARG A 630 -18.12 -19.53 -33.94
N LYS A 631 -17.38 -20.20 -33.03
CA LYS A 631 -17.36 -21.67 -32.97
C LYS A 631 -18.54 -22.27 -32.19
N ARG A 632 -19.19 -21.50 -31.30
CA ARG A 632 -20.39 -21.94 -30.58
C ARG A 632 -21.61 -22.09 -31.48
N GLN A 633 -21.72 -21.32 -32.55
CA GLN A 633 -22.87 -21.40 -33.48
C GLN A 633 -22.80 -22.59 -34.45
N ARG A 634 -21.64 -23.20 -34.68
CA ARG A 634 -21.49 -24.37 -35.57
C ARG A 634 -21.70 -25.74 -34.91
N LEU A 635 -21.63 -25.80 -33.57
CA LEU A 635 -21.87 -27.03 -32.82
C LEU A 635 -23.34 -27.21 -32.39
N SER A 636 -24.23 -26.25 -32.66
CA SER A 636 -25.65 -26.30 -32.28
C SER A 636 -26.56 -27.01 -33.31
N ARG A 637 -26.02 -27.72 -34.31
CA ARG A 637 -26.78 -28.55 -35.26
C ARG A 637 -26.55 -30.05 -35.11
N GLY A 638 -25.91 -30.50 -34.04
CA GLY A 638 -25.94 -31.88 -33.58
C GLY A 638 -27.10 -32.05 -32.58
N SER A 639 -27.79 -33.18 -32.58
CA SER A 639 -28.90 -33.55 -31.68
C SER A 639 -28.74 -32.99 -30.27
N PRO A 640 -29.79 -32.50 -29.61
CA PRO A 640 -29.66 -31.90 -28.29
C PRO A 640 -29.05 -32.94 -27.35
N VAL A 641 -27.83 -32.74 -26.91
CA VAL A 641 -27.23 -33.47 -25.79
C VAL A 641 -28.09 -33.11 -24.59
N LEU A 642 -28.94 -34.02 -24.15
CA LEU A 642 -29.80 -33.87 -23.00
C LEU A 642 -28.88 -33.65 -21.79
N ASP A 643 -28.99 -32.48 -21.17
CA ASP A 643 -28.22 -32.13 -19.97
C ASP A 643 -28.73 -32.95 -18.77
N HIS A 644 -28.02 -34.05 -18.46
CA HIS A 644 -28.33 -34.93 -17.35
C HIS A 644 -27.82 -34.35 -16.04
N LYS A 645 -28.68 -33.57 -15.37
CA LYS A 645 -28.39 -32.99 -14.06
C LYS A 645 -29.50 -33.31 -13.06
N LEU A 646 -29.12 -33.72 -11.86
CA LEU A 646 -30.06 -33.94 -10.78
C LEU A 646 -30.50 -32.58 -10.20
N GLU A 647 -31.74 -32.26 -10.32
CA GLU A 647 -32.33 -31.02 -9.81
C GLU A 647 -33.34 -31.29 -8.71
N VAL A 648 -33.46 -30.37 -7.75
CA VAL A 648 -34.47 -30.42 -6.70
C VAL A 648 -35.75 -29.77 -7.20
N ARG A 649 -36.89 -30.48 -7.04
CA ARG A 649 -38.19 -29.90 -7.32
C ARG A 649 -38.47 -28.75 -6.37
N PRO A 650 -38.76 -27.57 -6.86
CA PRO A 650 -39.32 -26.53 -6.00
C PRO A 650 -40.70 -27.01 -5.47
N ASN A 651 -41.29 -26.39 -4.50
CA ASN A 651 -42.47 -26.73 -3.74
C ASN A 651 -43.73 -27.01 -4.59
N TYR A 652 -43.76 -28.09 -5.39
CA TYR A 652 -44.86 -28.44 -6.30
C TYR A 652 -45.41 -29.85 -6.05
N THR A 653 -46.62 -30.15 -6.50
CA THR A 653 -47.34 -31.43 -6.28
C THR A 653 -46.65 -32.70 -6.78
N GLY A 654 -45.52 -32.56 -7.43
CA GLY A 654 -44.83 -33.68 -8.05
C GLY A 654 -45.45 -34.13 -9.38
N LYS A 655 -46.47 -33.44 -9.87
CA LYS A 655 -47.05 -33.64 -11.21
C LYS A 655 -46.60 -32.48 -12.11
N TRP A 656 -46.01 -32.85 -13.24
CA TRP A 656 -45.66 -31.92 -14.29
C TRP A 656 -46.90 -31.54 -15.09
N ASN A 657 -47.16 -30.29 -15.26
CA ASN A 657 -48.20 -29.80 -16.15
C ASN A 657 -47.57 -29.55 -17.54
N THR A 658 -47.92 -30.40 -18.49
CA THR A 658 -47.38 -30.36 -19.85
C THR A 658 -47.86 -29.15 -20.63
N GLU A 659 -49.07 -28.64 -20.37
CA GLU A 659 -49.60 -27.45 -21.06
C GLU A 659 -48.92 -26.17 -20.61
N LYS A 660 -48.63 -26.05 -19.32
CA LYS A 660 -47.98 -24.87 -18.73
C LYS A 660 -46.46 -24.99 -18.64
N ASN A 661 -45.88 -26.11 -19.04
CA ASN A 661 -44.46 -26.43 -18.91
C ASN A 661 -43.89 -26.13 -17.49
N THR A 662 -44.71 -26.38 -16.45
CA THR A 662 -44.38 -26.10 -15.04
C THR A 662 -44.83 -27.24 -14.15
N TRP A 663 -44.35 -27.28 -12.91
CA TRP A 663 -44.87 -28.15 -11.87
C TRP A 663 -46.11 -27.53 -11.21
N ASN A 664 -47.13 -28.36 -10.93
CA ASN A 664 -48.28 -27.88 -10.20
C ASN A 664 -47.89 -27.46 -8.77
N GLN A 665 -48.24 -26.24 -8.40
CA GLN A 665 -47.88 -25.66 -7.10
C GLN A 665 -48.69 -26.26 -5.97
N ILE A 666 -48.03 -26.62 -4.84
CA ILE A 666 -48.69 -26.98 -3.61
C ILE A 666 -48.60 -25.84 -2.60
N SER A 667 -49.66 -25.66 -1.84
CA SER A 667 -49.61 -24.85 -0.63
C SER A 667 -48.65 -25.47 0.40
N THR A 668 -47.48 -24.85 0.58
CA THR A 668 -46.60 -24.90 1.75
C THR A 668 -45.95 -26.20 2.25
N GLN A 669 -46.30 -27.41 1.83
CA GLN A 669 -45.66 -28.65 2.27
C GLN A 669 -45.05 -29.49 1.14
N TYR A 670 -43.85 -29.91 1.39
CA TYR A 670 -42.90 -30.73 0.66
C TYR A 670 -43.42 -31.75 -0.36
N ALA A 671 -43.36 -31.48 -1.65
CA ALA A 671 -43.58 -32.45 -2.71
C ALA A 671 -42.46 -33.51 -2.76
N LYS A 672 -42.68 -34.60 -2.07
CA LYS A 672 -41.92 -35.83 -2.27
C LYS A 672 -42.67 -36.74 -3.23
N THR A 673 -41.99 -37.27 -4.22
CA THR A 673 -42.50 -38.27 -5.16
C THR A 673 -41.67 -39.53 -5.08
N LYS A 674 -42.24 -40.67 -5.47
CA LYS A 674 -41.50 -41.95 -5.46
C LYS A 674 -40.42 -41.92 -6.55
N CYS A 675 -39.20 -42.28 -6.18
CA CYS A 675 -38.12 -42.50 -7.13
C CYS A 675 -38.49 -43.57 -8.15
N ALA A 676 -38.24 -43.32 -9.41
CA ALA A 676 -38.54 -44.28 -10.47
C ALA A 676 -37.76 -45.61 -10.31
N GLY A 677 -36.55 -45.57 -9.79
CA GLY A 677 -35.73 -46.74 -9.54
C GLY A 677 -36.10 -47.47 -8.23
N CYS A 678 -35.78 -46.91 -7.07
CA CYS A 678 -35.89 -47.58 -5.78
C CYS A 678 -37.19 -47.36 -5.02
N LYS A 679 -38.14 -46.60 -5.56
CA LYS A 679 -39.45 -46.24 -4.97
C LYS A 679 -39.40 -45.39 -3.69
N ASN A 680 -38.24 -44.99 -3.20
CA ASN A 680 -38.11 -44.11 -2.06
C ASN A 680 -38.69 -42.72 -2.37
N LEU A 681 -39.21 -42.02 -1.34
CA LEU A 681 -39.72 -40.66 -1.50
C LEU A 681 -38.58 -39.65 -1.66
N VAL A 682 -38.51 -39.00 -2.81
CA VAL A 682 -37.45 -38.08 -3.19
C VAL A 682 -38.01 -36.75 -3.71
N ARG A 683 -37.19 -35.72 -3.69
CA ARG A 683 -37.50 -34.37 -4.21
C ARG A 683 -36.79 -34.06 -5.51
N THR A 684 -35.99 -34.97 -5.99
CA THR A 684 -35.06 -34.73 -7.09
C THR A 684 -35.53 -35.43 -8.36
N TYR A 685 -35.18 -34.90 -9.51
CA TYR A 685 -35.41 -35.45 -10.84
C TYR A 685 -34.21 -35.15 -11.73
N CYS A 686 -34.08 -35.93 -12.81
CA CYS A 686 -33.09 -35.58 -13.82
C CYS A 686 -33.66 -34.51 -14.77
N ARG A 687 -32.84 -33.52 -15.12
CA ARG A 687 -33.25 -32.47 -16.06
C ARG A 687 -33.69 -32.98 -17.43
N CYS A 688 -33.14 -34.12 -17.86
CA CYS A 688 -33.54 -34.76 -19.13
C CYS A 688 -34.97 -35.23 -19.15
N ASN A 689 -35.53 -35.64 -17.99
CA ASN A 689 -36.91 -36.05 -17.87
C ASN A 689 -37.51 -35.57 -16.54
N ARG A 690 -38.17 -34.42 -16.57
CA ARG A 690 -38.75 -33.75 -15.40
C ARG A 690 -39.96 -34.50 -14.79
N GLN A 691 -40.51 -35.46 -15.51
CA GLN A 691 -41.63 -36.28 -15.01
C GLN A 691 -41.15 -37.42 -14.10
N GLN A 692 -39.89 -37.85 -14.26
CA GLN A 692 -39.34 -38.94 -13.46
C GLN A 692 -38.53 -38.41 -12.28
N SER A 693 -38.88 -38.81 -11.06
CA SER A 693 -38.13 -38.54 -9.85
C SER A 693 -37.04 -39.59 -9.67
N LEU A 694 -35.85 -39.14 -9.30
CA LEU A 694 -34.70 -39.98 -9.05
C LEU A 694 -33.97 -39.55 -7.76
N CYS A 695 -33.55 -40.52 -6.92
CA CYS A 695 -32.63 -40.27 -5.84
C CYS A 695 -31.18 -40.21 -6.38
N SER A 696 -30.22 -39.75 -5.57
CA SER A 696 -28.84 -39.64 -5.98
C SER A 696 -28.22 -40.98 -6.45
N GLN A 697 -28.54 -42.09 -5.80
CA GLN A 697 -28.09 -43.42 -6.18
C GLN A 697 -28.68 -43.88 -7.52
N CYS A 698 -30.01 -43.77 -7.68
CA CYS A 698 -30.69 -44.18 -8.93
C CYS A 698 -30.34 -43.20 -10.08
N PHE A 699 -29.95 -41.95 -9.78
CA PHE A 699 -29.44 -41.04 -10.78
C PHE A 699 -28.06 -41.51 -11.31
N GLY A 700 -27.20 -42.04 -10.46
CA GLY A 700 -25.94 -42.67 -10.88
C GLY A 700 -26.17 -43.82 -11.89
N VAL A 701 -27.12 -44.69 -11.63
CA VAL A 701 -27.52 -45.78 -12.55
C VAL A 701 -28.08 -45.23 -13.86
N HIS A 702 -28.93 -44.19 -13.78
CA HIS A 702 -29.47 -43.50 -14.96
C HIS A 702 -28.37 -42.92 -15.85
N MET A 703 -27.36 -42.32 -15.24
CA MET A 703 -26.21 -41.78 -15.98
C MET A 703 -25.40 -42.88 -16.69
N VAL A 704 -25.18 -44.02 -16.05
CA VAL A 704 -24.48 -45.16 -16.67
C VAL A 704 -25.28 -45.69 -17.85
N THR A 705 -26.58 -45.86 -17.73
CA THR A 705 -27.47 -46.38 -18.80
C THR A 705 -27.48 -45.41 -20.00
N VAL A 706 -27.49 -44.10 -19.77
CA VAL A 706 -27.47 -43.11 -20.87
C VAL A 706 -26.13 -43.10 -21.59
N ASN A 707 -25.04 -43.19 -20.86
CA ASN A 707 -23.71 -43.19 -21.44
C ASN A 707 -23.39 -44.50 -22.19
N SER A 708 -24.10 -45.61 -21.93
CA SER A 708 -23.94 -46.87 -22.63
C SER A 708 -24.78 -46.98 -23.91
N THR A 709 -25.74 -46.05 -24.09
CA THR A 709 -26.64 -45.98 -25.26
C THR A 709 -26.30 -44.84 -26.22
N SER A 710 -25.32 -43.97 -25.88
CA SER A 710 -24.77 -42.91 -26.72
C SER A 710 -23.38 -43.34 -27.25
#